data_db6fd77bff5cd04a63c6e738cecc56e2
#
_entry.id   db6fd77bff5cd04a63c6e738cecc56e2
#
_cell.length_a   1.000
_cell.length_b   1.000
_cell.length_c   1.000
_cell.angle_alpha   90.00
_cell.angle_beta   90.00
_cell.angle_gamma   90.00
#
_symmetry.space_group_name_H-M   'P 1'
#
loop_
_entity.id
_entity.type
_entity.pdbx_description
1 polymer ?
#
loop_
_entity_poly.entity_id
_entity_poly.type
_entity_poly.pdbx_seq_one_letter_code
_entity_poly.pdbx_strand_id
1 'polypeptide(L)'
;MTFRVESLMSARLFVVPQYADRRVFFLSNLSGHLSLYNMSFGGSVPEPLLPPDIALQNPVLIDGYSFYVFPKLKKIMVMIDRDGDENYQPMLIPIGGGFPQPAFDNFFASYRVHLVNCDNDKNIVYLVAERRDQPLQETYRGDIKTGKLEKIAESEFGFQVLDHSKDHRKLLLGTGYTVGDAVLYLKAKGAPSPLYGTPLEERKAEESIPLNGLAYAVFSPSEKGAIVTSSVFEDTYGLGYSHFARPGQLEKIDLKGAKHSGVGELVEIDHLLNDRYLLIFNIDGCSWVYEGSFNEKKKLMTLKHVLVGMEPLDNGMLKKVHYDKTEDVFTFSFSTATSPTQLYSIYGKRRDKLIQHTNEKILGIADEYLSKGEDASFISHDDLRVSARLYLPAKGLGFKGPRPLVYYIHGGPQGQERPDFAWFSIPLIQFLTLRGFAVFVPNVRGSTGYGLSYTKHVDRDWGGQDRLDHVHAMTKVLSKDKRLDVSRAAVVGRSYGGYMTLMLAGLHPELWKASCDMFGPYDLLTFSERIPATWKPYFKIALGDPEKPQDYEFLMERSPKTHLHNMAAPMLVIQGRNDPRVVAAESEDLVNELRAEGKELELLIFEDEGHDVLKYENRVRCYNAIADFFAKYLNP
;
A
#
# COMPACT_ATOMS: atom_id res chain seq x y z
N MET A 1 -8.91 -30.12 16.23
CA MET A 1 -9.92 -29.48 15.36
C MET A 1 -9.16 -28.90 14.17
N THR A 2 -9.50 -29.29 12.93
CA THR A 2 -8.76 -28.79 11.76
C THR A 2 -9.59 -27.68 11.12
N PHE A 3 -9.13 -26.44 11.25
CA PHE A 3 -9.76 -25.29 10.59
C PHE A 3 -9.43 -25.28 9.11
N ARG A 4 -10.41 -24.95 8.29
CA ARG A 4 -10.27 -24.83 6.84
C ARG A 4 -10.07 -23.36 6.48
N VAL A 5 -9.22 -23.09 5.49
CA VAL A 5 -8.97 -21.71 5.03
C VAL A 5 -10.22 -21.04 4.49
N GLU A 6 -11.14 -21.81 3.91
CA GLU A 6 -12.42 -21.32 3.41
C GLU A 6 -13.28 -20.67 4.52
N SER A 7 -13.11 -21.09 5.78
CA SER A 7 -13.77 -20.44 6.91
C SER A 7 -13.27 -19.00 7.12
N LEU A 8 -11.96 -18.78 7.08
CA LEU A 8 -11.38 -17.43 7.11
C LEU A 8 -11.79 -16.61 5.89
N MET A 9 -11.80 -17.23 4.72
CA MET A 9 -12.18 -16.59 3.45
C MET A 9 -13.69 -16.43 3.28
N SER A 10 -14.50 -16.92 4.24
CA SER A 10 -15.96 -16.64 4.25
C SER A 10 -16.28 -15.17 4.48
N ALA A 11 -15.43 -14.47 5.24
CA ALA A 11 -15.51 -13.03 5.37
C ALA A 11 -15.12 -12.34 4.06
N ARG A 12 -16.04 -11.57 3.52
CA ARG A 12 -15.84 -10.86 2.25
C ARG A 12 -15.21 -9.50 2.48
N LEU A 13 -14.53 -9.03 1.45
CA LEU A 13 -13.87 -7.74 1.45
C LEU A 13 -14.90 -6.63 1.20
N PHE A 14 -14.86 -5.56 2.00
CA PHE A 14 -15.66 -4.34 1.82
C PHE A 14 -14.74 -3.13 1.98
N VAL A 15 -14.34 -2.49 0.88
CA VAL A 15 -13.30 -1.45 0.90
C VAL A 15 -13.62 -0.29 -0.02
N VAL A 16 -12.90 0.83 0.20
CA VAL A 16 -12.94 2.04 -0.65
C VAL A 16 -14.38 2.54 -0.86
N PRO A 17 -15.16 2.78 0.22
CA PRO A 17 -16.52 3.24 0.04
C PRO A 17 -16.61 4.68 -0.43
N GLN A 18 -17.65 5.00 -1.19
CA GLN A 18 -18.05 6.37 -1.54
C GLN A 18 -19.55 6.54 -1.27
N TYR A 19 -19.92 7.62 -0.60
CA TYR A 19 -21.31 7.99 -0.39
C TYR A 19 -21.83 8.87 -1.54
N ALA A 20 -22.98 8.53 -2.08
CA ALA A 20 -23.71 9.37 -3.02
C ALA A 20 -25.21 9.02 -3.02
N ASP A 21 -26.08 10.02 -3.07
CA ASP A 21 -27.53 9.85 -3.21
C ASP A 21 -28.15 8.83 -2.23
N ARG A 22 -27.74 8.87 -0.93
CA ARG A 22 -28.17 7.94 0.13
C ARG A 22 -27.82 6.47 -0.15
N ARG A 23 -26.79 6.22 -0.96
CA ARG A 23 -26.19 4.91 -1.21
C ARG A 23 -24.71 4.93 -0.85
N VAL A 24 -24.20 3.76 -0.54
CA VAL A 24 -22.77 3.52 -0.37
C VAL A 24 -22.31 2.64 -1.52
N PHE A 25 -21.38 3.16 -2.32
CA PHE A 25 -20.69 2.44 -3.40
C PHE A 25 -19.37 1.94 -2.86
N PHE A 26 -18.97 0.71 -3.18
CA PHE A 26 -17.76 0.12 -2.61
C PHE A 26 -17.21 -1.02 -3.45
N LEU A 27 -15.95 -1.37 -3.25
CA LEU A 27 -15.34 -2.56 -3.82
C LEU A 27 -15.55 -3.76 -2.91
N SER A 28 -15.85 -4.93 -3.52
CA SER A 28 -15.95 -6.19 -2.81
C SER A 28 -15.56 -7.37 -3.71
N ASN A 29 -15.19 -8.48 -3.09
CA ASN A 29 -14.92 -9.76 -3.75
C ASN A 29 -16.09 -10.75 -3.66
N LEU A 30 -17.32 -10.25 -3.53
CA LEU A 30 -18.53 -11.07 -3.44
C LEU A 30 -18.71 -12.02 -4.64
N SER A 31 -18.31 -11.60 -5.84
CA SER A 31 -18.35 -12.41 -7.08
C SER A 31 -17.12 -13.31 -7.29
N GLY A 32 -16.20 -13.39 -6.32
CA GLY A 32 -14.96 -14.19 -6.43
C GLY A 32 -13.75 -13.39 -6.88
N HIS A 33 -13.92 -12.20 -7.43
CA HIS A 33 -12.88 -11.22 -7.77
C HIS A 33 -13.31 -9.81 -7.34
N LEU A 34 -12.40 -8.85 -7.40
CA LEU A 34 -12.66 -7.48 -6.95
C LEU A 34 -13.53 -6.74 -7.96
N SER A 35 -14.75 -6.36 -7.56
CA SER A 35 -15.72 -5.67 -8.40
C SER A 35 -16.48 -4.58 -7.64
N LEU A 36 -17.30 -3.79 -8.35
CA LEU A 36 -18.03 -2.66 -7.80
C LEU A 36 -19.46 -3.06 -7.40
N TYR A 37 -19.83 -2.63 -6.21
CA TYR A 37 -21.15 -2.82 -5.62
C TYR A 37 -21.72 -1.53 -5.05
N ASN A 38 -23.01 -1.51 -4.79
CA ASN A 38 -23.65 -0.49 -3.97
C ASN A 38 -24.65 -1.12 -2.99
N MET A 39 -25.01 -0.36 -1.95
CA MET A 39 -26.08 -0.66 -1.02
C MET A 39 -26.75 0.63 -0.52
N SER A 40 -27.90 0.52 0.12
CA SER A 40 -28.56 1.64 0.79
C SER A 40 -27.72 2.12 1.98
N PHE A 41 -27.77 3.42 2.25
CA PHE A 41 -27.17 3.98 3.47
C PHE A 41 -27.85 3.38 4.71
N GLY A 42 -27.06 2.85 5.63
CA GLY A 42 -27.53 2.07 6.78
C GLY A 42 -27.45 0.56 6.57
N GLY A 43 -27.12 0.11 5.37
CA GLY A 43 -26.94 -1.30 5.02
C GLY A 43 -28.17 -1.87 4.28
N SER A 44 -27.91 -2.69 3.31
CA SER A 44 -28.86 -3.55 2.58
C SER A 44 -28.07 -4.67 1.89
N VAL A 45 -28.74 -5.56 1.19
CA VAL A 45 -28.07 -6.53 0.32
C VAL A 45 -27.27 -5.78 -0.74
N PRO A 46 -25.96 -6.08 -0.92
CA PRO A 46 -25.15 -5.48 -1.96
C PRO A 46 -25.66 -5.80 -3.37
N GLU A 47 -25.77 -4.78 -4.20
CA GLU A 47 -26.17 -4.89 -5.60
C GLU A 47 -24.93 -4.76 -6.49
N PRO A 48 -24.60 -5.74 -7.38
CA PRO A 48 -23.47 -5.63 -8.30
C PRO A 48 -23.73 -4.56 -9.37
N LEU A 49 -22.70 -3.81 -9.74
CA LEU A 49 -22.79 -2.74 -10.75
C LEU A 49 -22.03 -3.07 -12.03
N LEU A 50 -21.28 -4.14 -12.06
CA LEU A 50 -20.52 -4.61 -13.22
C LEU A 50 -20.90 -6.05 -13.56
N PRO A 51 -20.72 -6.48 -14.81
CA PRO A 51 -20.77 -7.89 -15.19
C PRO A 51 -19.83 -8.74 -14.31
N PRO A 52 -20.19 -10.02 -14.08
CA PRO A 52 -19.48 -10.85 -13.09
C PRO A 52 -18.04 -11.21 -13.47
N ASP A 53 -17.65 -11.02 -14.72
CA ASP A 53 -16.32 -11.30 -15.27
C ASP A 53 -15.41 -10.06 -15.36
N ILE A 54 -15.90 -8.89 -14.90
CA ILE A 54 -15.13 -7.65 -14.96
C ILE A 54 -14.57 -7.29 -13.59
N ALA A 55 -13.25 -7.27 -13.50
CA ALA A 55 -12.51 -6.87 -12.31
C ALA A 55 -12.04 -5.42 -12.37
N LEU A 56 -11.92 -4.78 -11.21
CA LEU A 56 -11.32 -3.48 -11.02
C LEU A 56 -9.90 -3.61 -10.47
N GLN A 57 -9.10 -2.57 -10.70
CA GLN A 57 -7.74 -2.48 -10.20
C GLN A 57 -7.68 -2.67 -8.68
N ASN A 58 -6.61 -3.31 -8.22
CA ASN A 58 -6.34 -3.52 -6.81
C ASN A 58 -5.98 -2.20 -6.12
N PRO A 59 -6.80 -1.68 -5.18
CA PRO A 59 -6.54 -0.40 -4.53
C PRO A 59 -5.33 -0.38 -3.59
N VAL A 60 -4.68 -1.52 -3.34
CA VAL A 60 -3.42 -1.60 -2.58
C VAL A 60 -2.21 -1.33 -3.45
N LEU A 61 -2.32 -1.59 -4.75
CA LEU A 61 -1.20 -1.49 -5.70
C LEU A 61 -1.15 -0.15 -6.43
N ILE A 62 -2.04 0.80 -6.08
CA ILE A 62 -2.18 2.08 -6.77
C ILE A 62 -2.26 3.25 -5.81
N ASP A 63 -1.87 4.41 -6.31
CA ASP A 63 -2.20 5.71 -5.74
C ASP A 63 -3.39 6.30 -6.51
N GLY A 64 -4.46 6.70 -5.79
CA GLY A 64 -5.65 7.29 -6.40
C GLY A 64 -6.93 6.48 -6.21
N TYR A 65 -7.78 6.42 -7.24
CA TYR A 65 -9.13 5.87 -7.16
C TYR A 65 -9.31 4.70 -8.13
N SER A 66 -9.83 3.58 -7.63
CA SER A 66 -10.26 2.44 -8.48
C SER A 66 -11.61 2.71 -9.14
N PHE A 67 -12.42 3.60 -8.58
CA PHE A 67 -13.65 4.13 -9.16
C PHE A 67 -13.98 5.50 -8.56
N TYR A 68 -14.84 6.26 -9.24
CA TYR A 68 -15.37 7.51 -8.71
C TYR A 68 -16.79 7.77 -9.20
N VAL A 69 -17.70 8.18 -8.27
CA VAL A 69 -19.13 8.38 -8.56
C VAL A 69 -19.39 9.83 -8.94
N PHE A 70 -20.10 10.05 -10.06
CA PHE A 70 -20.56 11.35 -10.57
C PHE A 70 -22.10 11.40 -10.54
N PRO A 71 -22.71 11.73 -9.37
CA PRO A 71 -24.17 11.65 -9.20
C PRO A 71 -24.94 12.54 -10.17
N LYS A 72 -24.44 13.78 -10.40
CA LYS A 72 -25.06 14.75 -11.34
C LYS A 72 -25.13 14.24 -12.78
N LEU A 73 -24.19 13.40 -13.20
CA LEU A 73 -24.15 12.76 -14.54
C LEU A 73 -24.82 11.40 -14.56
N LYS A 74 -25.21 10.84 -13.39
CA LYS A 74 -25.66 9.48 -13.22
C LYS A 74 -24.68 8.46 -13.83
N LYS A 75 -23.37 8.68 -13.63
CA LYS A 75 -22.29 7.83 -14.13
C LYS A 75 -21.29 7.52 -13.02
N ILE A 76 -20.57 6.42 -13.22
CA ILE A 76 -19.41 6.04 -12.41
C ILE A 76 -18.23 5.85 -13.37
N MET A 77 -17.08 6.43 -13.07
CA MET A 77 -15.82 6.06 -13.69
C MET A 77 -15.26 4.87 -12.93
N VAL A 78 -14.83 3.84 -13.65
CA VAL A 78 -14.22 2.62 -13.12
C VAL A 78 -12.89 2.37 -13.81
N MET A 79 -11.90 1.91 -13.05
CA MET A 79 -10.57 1.57 -13.56
C MET A 79 -10.49 0.04 -13.70
N ILE A 80 -10.62 -0.45 -14.91
CA ILE A 80 -10.64 -1.89 -15.22
C ILE A 80 -9.22 -2.45 -15.21
N ASP A 81 -9.06 -3.63 -14.63
CA ASP A 81 -7.85 -4.46 -14.68
C ASP A 81 -8.19 -5.81 -15.32
N ARG A 82 -7.27 -6.36 -16.10
CA ARG A 82 -7.41 -7.69 -16.72
C ARG A 82 -6.47 -8.68 -16.07
N ASP A 83 -7.02 -9.51 -15.18
CA ASP A 83 -6.27 -10.63 -14.58
C ASP A 83 -4.92 -10.21 -13.95
N GLY A 84 -4.87 -8.97 -13.41
CA GLY A 84 -3.69 -8.45 -12.74
C GLY A 84 -2.57 -7.94 -13.66
N ASP A 85 -2.85 -7.67 -14.94
CA ASP A 85 -1.87 -7.14 -15.90
C ASP A 85 -1.51 -5.66 -15.65
N GLU A 86 -2.21 -5.02 -14.72
CA GLU A 86 -2.08 -3.62 -14.32
C GLU A 86 -2.16 -2.59 -15.48
N ASN A 87 -2.69 -2.98 -16.63
CA ASN A 87 -2.93 -2.06 -17.75
C ASN A 87 -4.26 -1.33 -17.58
N TYR A 88 -4.41 -0.65 -16.46
CA TYR A 88 -5.64 -0.01 -16.04
C TYR A 88 -6.25 0.91 -17.10
N GLN A 89 -7.55 0.72 -17.36
CA GLN A 89 -8.29 1.47 -18.37
C GLN A 89 -9.45 2.25 -17.73
N PRO A 90 -9.55 3.58 -17.97
CA PRO A 90 -10.66 4.39 -17.50
C PRO A 90 -11.92 4.12 -18.34
N MET A 91 -12.94 3.59 -17.68
CA MET A 91 -14.22 3.27 -18.31
C MET A 91 -15.37 3.98 -17.58
N LEU A 92 -16.49 4.14 -18.24
CA LEU A 92 -17.72 4.72 -17.69
C LEU A 92 -18.83 3.69 -17.67
N ILE A 93 -19.59 3.64 -16.56
CA ILE A 93 -20.84 2.89 -16.44
C ILE A 93 -21.97 3.82 -15.97
N PRO A 94 -23.26 3.47 -16.22
CA PRO A 94 -24.39 4.12 -15.56
C PRO A 94 -24.30 3.95 -14.03
N ILE A 95 -24.85 4.90 -13.26
CA ILE A 95 -24.84 4.83 -11.78
C ILE A 95 -25.61 3.61 -11.23
N GLY A 96 -26.56 3.07 -12.01
CA GLY A 96 -27.29 1.83 -11.69
C GLY A 96 -26.61 0.56 -12.19
N GLY A 97 -25.38 0.65 -12.68
CA GLY A 97 -24.62 -0.49 -13.22
C GLY A 97 -24.84 -0.70 -14.72
N GLY A 98 -23.96 -1.51 -15.31
CA GLY A 98 -24.02 -1.88 -16.72
C GLY A 98 -22.66 -2.22 -17.32
N PHE A 99 -22.63 -2.44 -18.63
CA PHE A 99 -21.39 -2.71 -19.35
C PHE A 99 -20.50 -1.45 -19.44
N PRO A 100 -19.21 -1.56 -19.09
CA PRO A 100 -18.27 -0.46 -19.21
C PRO A 100 -18.09 0.01 -20.67
N GLN A 101 -18.04 1.32 -20.84
CA GLN A 101 -17.71 1.95 -22.11
C GLN A 101 -16.40 2.75 -21.93
N PRO A 102 -15.49 2.73 -22.91
CA PRO A 102 -14.27 3.53 -22.83
C PRO A 102 -14.58 5.01 -22.52
N ALA A 103 -13.90 5.58 -21.56
CA ALA A 103 -13.90 7.02 -21.38
C ALA A 103 -13.00 7.67 -22.44
N PHE A 104 -13.34 8.89 -22.88
CA PHE A 104 -12.53 9.69 -23.80
C PHE A 104 -12.22 8.99 -25.13
N ASP A 105 -13.23 8.37 -25.76
CA ASP A 105 -13.13 7.74 -27.09
C ASP A 105 -11.97 6.72 -27.21
N ASN A 106 -11.67 5.99 -26.13
CA ASN A 106 -10.60 4.99 -26.07
C ASN A 106 -9.17 5.56 -26.27
N PHE A 107 -8.96 6.84 -26.03
CA PHE A 107 -7.67 7.51 -26.16
C PHE A 107 -6.55 6.78 -25.39
N PHE A 108 -6.86 6.19 -24.25
CA PHE A 108 -5.89 5.57 -23.35
C PHE A 108 -5.57 4.10 -23.61
N ALA A 109 -6.01 3.51 -24.72
CA ALA A 109 -5.85 2.07 -25.00
C ALA A 109 -4.40 1.56 -24.95
N SER A 110 -3.41 2.42 -25.27
CA SER A 110 -1.98 2.09 -25.23
C SER A 110 -1.26 2.52 -23.95
N TYR A 111 -1.99 3.04 -22.96
CA TYR A 111 -1.43 3.52 -21.70
C TYR A 111 -1.81 2.61 -20.52
N ARG A 112 -1.04 2.69 -19.45
CA ARG A 112 -1.47 2.36 -18.09
C ARG A 112 -1.94 3.66 -17.45
N VAL A 113 -3.16 3.70 -16.93
CA VAL A 113 -3.77 4.97 -16.47
C VAL A 113 -4.12 4.90 -14.99
N HIS A 114 -3.83 5.99 -14.28
CA HIS A 114 -4.19 6.18 -12.87
C HIS A 114 -5.18 7.34 -12.74
N LEU A 115 -6.28 7.12 -12.02
CA LEU A 115 -7.24 8.16 -11.67
C LEU A 115 -6.81 8.80 -10.34
N VAL A 116 -6.14 9.94 -10.40
CA VAL A 116 -5.43 10.50 -9.25
C VAL A 116 -6.22 11.54 -8.45
N ASN A 117 -7.11 12.29 -9.12
CA ASN A 117 -7.96 13.28 -8.45
C ASN A 117 -9.28 13.48 -9.19
N CYS A 118 -10.36 13.84 -8.47
CA CYS A 118 -11.71 13.98 -9.03
C CYS A 118 -12.49 15.10 -8.37
N ASP A 119 -13.31 15.78 -9.16
CA ASP A 119 -14.34 16.71 -8.70
C ASP A 119 -15.71 16.36 -9.31
N ASN A 120 -16.61 15.79 -8.51
CA ASN A 120 -17.96 15.44 -8.93
C ASN A 120 -18.90 16.65 -9.09
N ASP A 121 -18.57 17.82 -8.51
CA ASP A 121 -19.35 19.03 -8.70
C ASP A 121 -19.18 19.62 -10.09
N LYS A 122 -17.96 19.53 -10.62
CA LYS A 122 -17.58 20.03 -11.94
C LYS A 122 -17.49 18.94 -13.00
N ASN A 123 -17.59 17.66 -12.60
CA ASN A 123 -17.43 16.46 -13.46
C ASN A 123 -16.04 16.40 -14.12
N ILE A 124 -15.02 16.79 -13.36
CA ILE A 124 -13.62 16.78 -13.80
C ILE A 124 -12.88 15.63 -13.14
N VAL A 125 -11.99 15.01 -13.91
CA VAL A 125 -11.03 14.02 -13.45
C VAL A 125 -9.62 14.44 -13.82
N TYR A 126 -8.66 14.01 -13.03
CA TYR A 126 -7.25 14.09 -13.34
C TYR A 126 -6.68 12.69 -13.45
N LEU A 127 -5.94 12.47 -14.53
CA LEU A 127 -5.41 11.16 -14.91
C LEU A 127 -3.89 11.29 -15.11
N VAL A 128 -3.15 10.32 -14.61
CA VAL A 128 -1.74 10.12 -14.98
C VAL A 128 -1.69 8.89 -15.88
N ALA A 129 -1.18 9.08 -17.09
CA ALA A 129 -1.09 8.06 -18.13
C ALA A 129 0.37 7.70 -18.38
N GLU A 130 0.74 6.47 -18.05
CA GLU A 130 2.09 5.94 -18.24
C GLU A 130 2.22 5.34 -19.64
N ARG A 131 3.25 5.74 -20.37
CA ARG A 131 3.66 5.06 -21.60
C ARG A 131 4.21 3.68 -21.26
N ARG A 132 3.87 2.67 -22.07
CA ARG A 132 4.35 1.30 -21.85
C ARG A 132 5.73 1.05 -22.45
N ASP A 133 6.11 1.81 -23.46
CA ASP A 133 7.29 1.63 -24.30
C ASP A 133 8.46 2.57 -23.96
N GLN A 134 8.24 3.55 -23.11
CA GLN A 134 9.22 4.56 -22.73
C GLN A 134 8.96 5.14 -21.33
N PRO A 135 10.00 5.68 -20.65
CA PRO A 135 9.86 6.26 -19.32
C PRO A 135 9.20 7.65 -19.38
N LEU A 136 7.94 7.71 -19.82
CA LEU A 136 7.20 8.96 -19.95
C LEU A 136 5.82 8.82 -19.31
N GLN A 137 5.50 9.75 -18.42
CA GLN A 137 4.21 9.89 -17.78
C GLN A 137 3.57 11.21 -18.18
N GLU A 138 2.34 11.16 -18.63
CA GLU A 138 1.57 12.31 -19.11
C GLU A 138 0.38 12.55 -18.17
N THR A 139 0.20 13.78 -17.72
CA THR A 139 -0.90 14.18 -16.83
C THR A 139 -2.00 14.87 -17.63
N TYR A 140 -3.23 14.41 -17.46
CA TYR A 140 -4.41 14.90 -18.18
C TYR A 140 -5.49 15.40 -17.23
N ARG A 141 -6.21 16.43 -17.69
CA ARG A 141 -7.51 16.85 -17.18
C ARG A 141 -8.59 16.37 -18.13
N GLY A 142 -9.57 15.63 -17.62
CA GLY A 142 -10.72 15.14 -18.38
C GLY A 142 -12.02 15.77 -17.89
N ASP A 143 -12.89 16.19 -18.79
CA ASP A 143 -14.25 16.59 -18.53
C ASP A 143 -15.18 15.44 -18.92
N ILE A 144 -15.76 14.77 -17.91
CA ILE A 144 -16.63 13.59 -18.10
C ILE A 144 -17.91 13.90 -18.87
N LYS A 145 -18.41 15.15 -18.75
CA LYS A 145 -19.64 15.56 -19.43
C LYS A 145 -19.45 15.75 -20.93
N THR A 146 -18.32 16.34 -21.32
CA THR A 146 -18.05 16.69 -22.73
C THR A 146 -17.13 15.71 -23.43
N GLY A 147 -16.44 14.81 -22.70
CA GLY A 147 -15.41 13.92 -23.23
C GLY A 147 -14.10 14.62 -23.59
N LYS A 148 -13.94 15.90 -23.26
CA LYS A 148 -12.73 16.64 -23.59
C LYS A 148 -11.56 16.25 -22.69
N LEU A 149 -10.39 16.02 -23.31
CA LEU A 149 -9.11 15.84 -22.64
C LEU A 149 -8.20 17.04 -22.89
N GLU A 150 -7.44 17.41 -21.85
CA GLU A 150 -6.42 18.45 -21.90
C GLU A 150 -5.14 17.91 -21.24
N LYS A 151 -4.02 17.87 -21.98
CA LYS A 151 -2.73 17.51 -21.42
C LYS A 151 -2.20 18.67 -20.56
N ILE A 152 -1.90 18.38 -19.29
CA ILE A 152 -1.46 19.35 -18.27
C ILE A 152 0.06 19.47 -18.27
N ALA A 153 0.76 18.32 -18.22
CA ALA A 153 2.21 18.23 -18.14
C ALA A 153 2.66 16.82 -18.52
N GLU A 154 3.97 16.65 -18.69
CA GLU A 154 4.61 15.35 -18.90
C GLU A 154 6.04 15.36 -18.36
N SER A 155 6.53 14.24 -17.84
CA SER A 155 7.93 14.01 -17.49
C SER A 155 8.22 12.52 -17.29
N GLU A 156 9.48 12.14 -17.19
CA GLU A 156 9.89 10.76 -16.84
C GLU A 156 9.45 10.34 -15.42
N PHE A 157 9.40 11.28 -14.49
CA PHE A 157 8.98 11.03 -13.11
C PHE A 157 7.50 11.34 -12.85
N GLY A 158 6.78 11.84 -13.87
CA GLY A 158 5.37 12.21 -13.78
C GLY A 158 5.10 13.47 -12.97
N PHE A 159 3.87 13.97 -13.11
CA PHE A 159 3.30 15.02 -12.30
C PHE A 159 1.99 14.50 -11.69
N GLN A 160 2.00 14.20 -10.39
CA GLN A 160 0.80 13.82 -9.66
C GLN A 160 -0.03 15.06 -9.34
N VAL A 161 -1.33 15.03 -9.61
CA VAL A 161 -2.23 16.12 -9.20
C VAL A 161 -2.62 15.90 -7.74
N LEU A 162 -2.02 16.70 -6.86
CA LEU A 162 -2.25 16.60 -5.40
C LEU A 162 -3.56 17.29 -5.01
N ASP A 163 -3.82 18.49 -5.56
CA ASP A 163 -5.05 19.22 -5.30
C ASP A 163 -5.32 20.26 -6.41
N HIS A 164 -6.53 20.81 -6.45
CA HIS A 164 -6.96 21.84 -7.39
C HIS A 164 -7.69 22.99 -6.69
N SER A 165 -7.58 24.21 -7.24
CA SER A 165 -8.41 25.35 -6.81
C SER A 165 -9.89 25.12 -7.15
N LYS A 166 -10.80 25.80 -6.46
CA LYS A 166 -12.26 25.67 -6.66
C LYS A 166 -12.71 25.90 -8.11
N ASP A 167 -11.97 26.70 -8.86
CA ASP A 167 -12.25 27.01 -10.27
C ASP A 167 -11.39 26.19 -11.25
N HIS A 168 -10.55 25.25 -10.76
CA HIS A 168 -9.60 24.44 -11.52
C HIS A 168 -8.58 25.22 -12.36
N ARG A 169 -8.36 26.51 -12.06
CA ARG A 169 -7.37 27.34 -12.75
C ARG A 169 -5.97 27.17 -12.16
N LYS A 170 -5.86 26.68 -10.93
CA LYS A 170 -4.61 26.37 -10.27
C LYS A 170 -4.61 24.90 -9.88
N LEU A 171 -3.47 24.25 -10.05
CA LEU A 171 -3.22 22.89 -9.59
C LEU A 171 -1.96 22.86 -8.74
N LEU A 172 -1.99 22.07 -7.69
CA LEU A 172 -0.79 21.63 -6.97
C LEU A 172 -0.35 20.30 -7.59
N LEU A 173 0.88 20.26 -8.08
CA LEU A 173 1.46 19.08 -8.69
C LEU A 173 2.66 18.65 -7.88
N GLY A 174 2.85 17.35 -7.74
CA GLY A 174 4.01 16.75 -7.08
C GLY A 174 4.80 15.88 -8.05
N THR A 175 6.12 15.92 -7.95
CA THR A 175 7.03 14.99 -8.62
C THR A 175 7.99 14.44 -7.58
N GLY A 176 8.10 13.10 -7.48
CA GLY A 176 9.04 12.43 -6.58
C GLY A 176 10.14 11.72 -7.36
N TYR A 177 11.40 11.98 -6.99
CA TYR A 177 12.55 11.31 -7.58
C TYR A 177 12.94 10.05 -6.82
N THR A 178 12.87 10.12 -5.48
CA THR A 178 12.91 8.98 -4.54
C THR A 178 12.05 9.31 -3.34
N VAL A 179 11.91 8.36 -2.41
CA VAL A 179 11.23 8.64 -1.13
C VAL A 179 11.94 9.80 -0.42
N GLY A 180 11.19 10.83 -0.07
CA GLY A 180 11.71 12.02 0.62
C GLY A 180 12.40 13.05 -0.26
N ASP A 181 12.62 12.76 -1.53
CA ASP A 181 13.14 13.72 -2.51
C ASP A 181 12.07 14.06 -3.55
N ALA A 182 11.38 15.16 -3.35
CA ALA A 182 10.26 15.56 -4.17
C ALA A 182 10.23 17.07 -4.44
N VAL A 183 9.48 17.46 -5.45
CA VAL A 183 9.24 18.87 -5.79
C VAL A 183 7.74 19.12 -5.85
N LEU A 184 7.31 20.18 -5.17
CA LEU A 184 5.96 20.72 -5.27
C LEU A 184 5.93 21.83 -6.32
N TYR A 185 4.98 21.75 -7.24
CA TYR A 185 4.77 22.74 -8.30
C TYR A 185 3.41 23.39 -8.17
N LEU A 186 3.35 24.66 -8.58
CA LEU A 186 2.10 25.37 -8.86
C LEU A 186 1.93 25.48 -10.38
N LYS A 187 0.84 24.97 -10.91
CA LYS A 187 0.41 25.21 -12.28
C LYS A 187 -0.79 26.17 -12.27
N ALA A 188 -0.59 27.37 -12.83
CA ALA A 188 -1.66 28.35 -13.01
C ALA A 188 -1.83 28.70 -14.49
N LYS A 189 -0.81 29.27 -15.13
CA LYS A 189 -0.74 29.57 -16.54
C LYS A 189 0.61 29.03 -17.09
N GLY A 190 0.62 28.54 -18.32
CA GLY A 190 1.84 28.00 -18.92
C GLY A 190 2.28 26.66 -18.31
N ALA A 191 3.59 26.41 -18.23
CA ALA A 191 4.18 25.23 -17.60
C ALA A 191 4.06 25.26 -16.08
N PRO A 192 4.12 24.09 -15.39
CA PRO A 192 4.26 24.06 -13.93
C PRO A 192 5.51 24.82 -13.46
N SER A 193 5.39 25.60 -12.39
CA SER A 193 6.53 26.31 -11.78
C SER A 193 6.84 25.74 -10.40
N PRO A 194 8.13 25.51 -10.04
CA PRO A 194 8.50 25.01 -8.72
C PRO A 194 8.03 25.95 -7.61
N LEU A 195 7.37 25.38 -6.61
CA LEU A 195 6.93 26.09 -5.41
C LEU A 195 7.83 25.75 -4.22
N TYR A 196 8.27 24.49 -4.10
CA TYR A 196 9.22 24.05 -3.09
C TYR A 196 9.94 22.77 -3.55
N GLY A 197 11.22 22.65 -3.22
CA GLY A 197 12.14 21.61 -3.71
C GLY A 197 12.89 22.06 -4.96
N THR A 198 13.90 21.30 -5.37
CA THR A 198 14.76 21.63 -6.52
C THR A 198 14.54 20.60 -7.63
N PRO A 199 14.03 20.99 -8.81
CA PRO A 199 13.90 20.10 -9.95
C PRO A 199 15.22 19.43 -10.32
N LEU A 200 15.16 18.17 -10.80
CA LEU A 200 16.37 17.36 -11.08
C LEU A 200 17.27 18.04 -12.12
N GLU A 201 16.66 18.64 -13.14
CA GLU A 201 17.35 19.36 -14.22
C GLU A 201 18.05 20.67 -13.79
N GLU A 202 17.69 21.20 -12.62
CA GLU A 202 18.30 22.41 -12.04
C GLU A 202 19.44 22.08 -11.08
N ARG A 203 19.69 20.80 -10.76
CA ARG A 203 20.72 20.37 -9.80
C ARG A 203 22.09 20.31 -10.43
N LYS A 204 23.11 20.72 -9.66
CA LYS A 204 24.50 20.53 -10.07
C LYS A 204 24.96 19.13 -9.72
N ALA A 205 25.87 18.55 -10.51
CA ALA A 205 26.33 17.17 -10.41
C ALA A 205 26.89 16.77 -9.02
N GLU A 206 27.41 17.72 -8.25
CA GLU A 206 28.01 17.48 -6.92
C GLU A 206 27.18 18.10 -5.78
N GLU A 207 25.98 18.60 -6.07
CA GLU A 207 25.16 19.27 -5.07
C GLU A 207 24.36 18.27 -4.26
N SER A 208 24.59 18.23 -2.94
CA SER A 208 23.77 17.45 -2.02
C SER A 208 22.47 18.21 -1.75
N ILE A 209 21.36 17.73 -2.28
CA ILE A 209 20.03 18.30 -2.04
C ILE A 209 19.46 17.68 -0.74
N PRO A 210 19.12 18.51 0.26
CA PRO A 210 18.47 18.00 1.47
C PRO A 210 17.14 17.35 1.15
N LEU A 211 16.87 16.19 1.76
CA LEU A 211 15.58 15.54 1.68
C LEU A 211 14.51 16.43 2.32
N ASN A 212 13.37 16.54 1.68
CA ASN A 212 12.27 17.39 2.14
C ASN A 212 11.03 16.62 2.59
N GLY A 213 10.93 15.33 2.24
CA GLY A 213 9.81 14.47 2.60
C GLY A 213 8.45 15.02 2.18
N LEU A 214 8.36 15.78 1.09
CA LEU A 214 7.07 16.22 0.58
C LEU A 214 6.24 15.02 0.14
N ALA A 215 5.06 14.83 0.75
CA ALA A 215 4.18 13.71 0.44
C ALA A 215 2.81 14.18 -0.07
N TYR A 216 2.13 15.04 0.66
CA TYR A 216 0.81 15.57 0.32
C TYR A 216 0.81 17.09 0.32
N ALA A 217 -0.02 17.70 -0.53
CA ALA A 217 -0.25 19.14 -0.54
C ALA A 217 -1.70 19.45 -0.90
N VAL A 218 -2.32 20.35 -0.14
CA VAL A 218 -3.68 20.82 -0.36
C VAL A 218 -3.73 22.35 -0.34
N PHE A 219 -4.71 22.94 -1.03
CA PHE A 219 -4.88 24.39 -1.01
C PHE A 219 -5.24 24.89 0.40
N SER A 220 -4.68 26.03 0.78
CA SER A 220 -5.12 26.77 1.96
C SER A 220 -6.51 27.39 1.76
N PRO A 221 -7.24 27.77 2.83
CA PRO A 221 -8.60 28.32 2.71
C PRO A 221 -8.69 29.55 1.82
N SER A 222 -7.64 30.37 1.77
CA SER A 222 -7.56 31.57 0.92
C SER A 222 -7.16 31.29 -0.53
N GLU A 223 -6.74 30.06 -0.85
CA GLU A 223 -6.09 29.68 -2.14
C GLU A 223 -4.89 30.56 -2.52
N LYS A 224 -4.21 31.16 -1.53
CA LYS A 224 -2.97 31.91 -1.70
C LYS A 224 -1.72 31.12 -1.32
N GLY A 225 -1.88 29.92 -0.80
CA GLY A 225 -0.82 29.02 -0.40
C GLY A 225 -1.29 27.56 -0.38
N ALA A 226 -0.36 26.69 -0.07
CA ALA A 226 -0.58 25.26 0.12
C ALA A 226 -0.22 24.86 1.56
N ILE A 227 -0.98 23.92 2.13
CA ILE A 227 -0.59 23.17 3.31
C ILE A 227 0.04 21.88 2.80
N VAL A 228 1.21 21.55 3.29
CA VAL A 228 1.97 20.37 2.85
C VAL A 228 2.35 19.49 4.03
N THR A 229 2.41 18.18 3.82
CA THR A 229 3.09 17.27 4.74
C THR A 229 4.56 17.18 4.33
N SER A 230 5.47 17.29 5.30
CA SER A 230 6.91 17.35 5.02
C SER A 230 7.73 16.90 6.22
N SER A 231 8.89 16.30 5.96
CA SER A 231 9.88 15.95 6.99
C SER A 231 10.85 17.10 7.34
N VAL A 232 10.73 18.27 6.73
CA VAL A 232 11.62 19.44 6.96
C VAL A 232 11.63 19.88 8.43
N PHE A 233 10.48 19.76 9.11
CA PHE A 233 10.36 20.19 10.51
C PHE A 233 10.45 19.05 11.52
N GLU A 234 10.03 17.85 11.11
CA GLU A 234 9.96 16.65 11.95
C GLU A 234 10.18 15.43 11.06
N ASP A 235 11.07 14.52 11.43
CA ASP A 235 11.34 13.30 10.66
C ASP A 235 10.08 12.47 10.41
N THR A 236 9.15 12.48 11.38
CA THR A 236 7.86 11.77 11.33
C THR A 236 6.76 12.53 10.60
N TYR A 237 7.13 13.48 9.77
CA TYR A 237 6.29 14.38 8.99
C TYR A 237 5.44 15.34 9.83
N GLY A 238 5.70 16.61 9.62
CA GLY A 238 4.89 17.73 10.15
C GLY A 238 4.15 18.45 9.03
N LEU A 239 3.45 19.51 9.40
CA LEU A 239 2.77 20.39 8.46
C LEU A 239 3.59 21.64 8.16
N GLY A 240 3.67 21.99 6.89
CA GLY A 240 4.24 23.22 6.37
C GLY A 240 3.24 24.06 5.58
N TYR A 241 3.45 25.36 5.56
CA TYR A 241 2.71 26.30 4.73
C TYR A 241 3.61 26.94 3.69
N SER A 242 3.28 26.79 2.42
CA SER A 242 3.98 27.43 1.30
C SER A 242 3.10 28.50 0.67
N HIS A 243 3.56 29.76 0.69
CA HIS A 243 2.83 30.88 0.10
C HIS A 243 3.21 31.05 -1.37
N PHE A 244 2.22 31.13 -2.28
CA PHE A 244 2.47 31.15 -3.73
C PHE A 244 3.30 32.35 -4.23
N ALA A 245 3.27 33.48 -3.51
CA ALA A 245 4.10 34.62 -3.85
C ALA A 245 5.55 34.56 -3.28
N ARG A 246 5.88 33.50 -2.54
CA ARG A 246 7.21 33.30 -1.92
C ARG A 246 7.68 31.86 -2.16
N PRO A 247 7.92 31.46 -3.42
CA PRO A 247 8.41 30.13 -3.71
C PRO A 247 9.75 29.85 -3.01
N GLY A 248 10.02 28.59 -2.73
CA GLY A 248 11.21 28.16 -2.00
C GLY A 248 11.13 28.32 -0.47
N GLN A 249 10.04 28.86 0.06
CA GLN A 249 9.85 29.05 1.50
C GLN A 249 8.77 28.14 2.04
N LEU A 250 9.04 27.50 3.18
CA LEU A 250 8.09 26.70 3.93
C LEU A 250 8.06 27.17 5.39
N GLU A 251 6.88 27.59 5.85
CA GLU A 251 6.64 28.03 7.23
C GLU A 251 6.02 26.87 8.02
N LYS A 252 6.55 26.56 9.22
CA LYS A 252 5.97 25.50 10.07
C LYS A 252 4.52 25.84 10.45
N ILE A 253 3.65 24.84 10.38
CA ILE A 253 2.29 24.89 10.94
C ILE A 253 2.32 24.14 12.28
N ASP A 254 1.92 24.84 13.34
CA ASP A 254 1.76 24.21 14.65
C ASP A 254 0.52 23.32 14.67
N LEU A 255 0.64 22.14 15.29
CA LEU A 255 -0.44 21.17 15.45
C LEU A 255 -0.85 21.11 16.93
N LYS A 256 -2.16 21.19 17.22
CA LYS A 256 -2.71 21.05 18.58
C LYS A 256 -3.91 20.11 18.63
N GLY A 257 -4.11 19.46 19.76
CA GLY A 257 -5.28 18.63 20.04
C GLY A 257 -5.14 17.15 19.68
N ALA A 258 -3.95 16.67 19.34
CA ALA A 258 -3.69 15.24 19.19
C ALA A 258 -4.02 14.47 20.48
N LYS A 259 -4.65 13.31 20.33
CA LYS A 259 -5.02 12.40 21.42
C LYS A 259 -4.19 11.11 21.41
N HIS A 260 -3.58 10.79 20.27
CA HIS A 260 -2.71 9.63 20.16
C HIS A 260 -1.38 9.86 20.86
N SER A 261 -0.77 8.76 21.25
CA SER A 261 0.61 8.65 21.71
C SER A 261 1.21 7.38 21.10
N GLY A 262 2.51 7.30 21.00
CA GLY A 262 3.23 6.16 20.39
C GLY A 262 4.15 6.61 19.27
N VAL A 263 4.79 5.65 18.63
CA VAL A 263 5.70 5.89 17.49
C VAL A 263 4.90 5.88 16.20
N GLY A 264 5.10 6.89 15.36
CA GLY A 264 4.36 6.93 14.09
C GLY A 264 4.58 8.22 13.33
N GLU A 265 3.80 8.43 12.27
CA GLU A 265 3.95 9.56 11.36
C GLU A 265 2.60 10.12 10.88
N LEU A 266 2.60 11.39 10.45
CA LEU A 266 1.49 11.97 9.70
C LEU A 266 1.55 11.43 8.26
N VAL A 267 0.51 10.70 7.85
CA VAL A 267 0.46 10.00 6.55
C VAL A 267 -0.20 10.86 5.48
N GLU A 268 -1.33 11.50 5.80
CA GLU A 268 -2.18 12.15 4.78
C GLU A 268 -2.86 13.40 5.33
N ILE A 269 -3.06 14.40 4.49
CA ILE A 269 -3.93 15.55 4.73
C ILE A 269 -4.83 15.77 3.52
N ASP A 270 -6.14 15.97 3.76
CA ASP A 270 -7.13 16.31 2.75
C ASP A 270 -7.91 17.58 3.13
N HIS A 271 -8.22 18.40 2.13
CA HIS A 271 -9.12 19.56 2.32
C HIS A 271 -10.58 19.12 2.24
N LEU A 272 -11.34 19.37 3.28
CA LEU A 272 -12.76 19.01 3.34
C LEU A 272 -13.66 20.16 2.83
N LEU A 273 -13.78 21.22 3.62
CA LEU A 273 -14.62 22.37 3.31
C LEU A 273 -14.17 23.58 4.14
N ASN A 274 -14.00 24.76 3.51
CA ASN A 274 -13.59 26.02 4.15
C ASN A 274 -12.23 25.88 4.86
N ASP A 275 -12.21 25.96 6.21
CA ASP A 275 -11.01 25.82 7.04
C ASP A 275 -10.85 24.39 7.63
N ARG A 276 -11.68 23.45 7.20
CA ARG A 276 -11.70 22.07 7.71
C ARG A 276 -10.82 21.14 6.87
N TYR A 277 -10.08 20.28 7.56
CA TYR A 277 -9.15 19.32 6.97
C TYR A 277 -9.28 17.96 7.66
N LEU A 278 -9.04 16.90 6.90
CA LEU A 278 -8.82 15.55 7.39
C LEU A 278 -7.33 15.35 7.58
N LEU A 279 -6.92 14.76 8.71
CA LEU A 279 -5.54 14.35 8.95
C LEU A 279 -5.52 12.88 9.37
N ILE A 280 -4.66 12.10 8.74
CA ILE A 280 -4.49 10.67 9.01
C ILE A 280 -3.07 10.44 9.53
N PHE A 281 -2.99 9.83 10.72
CA PHE A 281 -1.74 9.38 11.32
C PHE A 281 -1.69 7.86 11.34
N ASN A 282 -0.51 7.34 11.22
CA ASN A 282 -0.17 5.94 11.44
C ASN A 282 0.64 5.85 12.73
N ILE A 283 0.05 5.31 13.79
CA ILE A 283 0.69 5.19 15.11
C ILE A 283 0.81 3.72 15.46
N ASP A 284 2.03 3.21 15.57
CA ASP A 284 2.34 1.80 15.81
C ASP A 284 1.56 0.83 14.90
N GLY A 285 1.40 1.21 13.62
CA GLY A 285 0.66 0.45 12.61
C GLY A 285 -0.85 0.65 12.64
N CYS A 286 -1.41 1.40 13.59
CA CYS A 286 -2.84 1.67 13.70
C CYS A 286 -3.20 3.06 13.17
N SER A 287 -4.38 3.20 12.58
CA SER A 287 -4.85 4.48 12.05
C SER A 287 -5.44 5.37 13.12
N TRP A 288 -5.02 6.65 13.13
CA TRP A 288 -5.64 7.74 13.86
C TRP A 288 -6.09 8.80 12.89
N VAL A 289 -7.37 9.11 12.88
CA VAL A 289 -7.99 10.02 11.92
C VAL A 289 -8.68 11.16 12.63
N TYR A 290 -8.33 12.36 12.22
CA TYR A 290 -8.88 13.59 12.81
C TYR A 290 -9.53 14.48 11.78
N GLU A 291 -10.61 15.13 12.18
CA GLU A 291 -11.06 16.37 11.56
C GLU A 291 -10.45 17.55 12.31
N GLY A 292 -9.74 18.40 11.58
CA GLY A 292 -9.08 19.60 12.08
C GLY A 292 -9.59 20.88 11.43
N SER A 293 -9.20 22.03 12.00
CA SER A 293 -9.48 23.36 11.47
C SER A 293 -8.18 24.16 11.41
N PHE A 294 -7.89 24.75 10.25
CA PHE A 294 -6.68 25.50 10.01
C PHE A 294 -6.91 27.02 10.10
N ASN A 295 -6.18 27.65 11.00
CA ASN A 295 -6.09 29.10 11.06
C ASN A 295 -4.88 29.59 10.27
N GLU A 296 -5.12 30.04 9.03
CA GLU A 296 -4.05 30.43 8.11
C GLU A 296 -3.19 31.60 8.59
N LYS A 297 -3.79 32.58 9.31
CA LYS A 297 -3.02 33.72 9.85
C LYS A 297 -2.07 33.32 10.97
N LYS A 298 -2.49 32.38 11.83
CA LYS A 298 -1.69 31.89 12.97
C LYS A 298 -0.78 30.73 12.62
N LYS A 299 -0.91 30.15 11.41
CA LYS A 299 -0.27 28.90 11.03
C LYS A 299 -0.51 27.80 12.08
N LEU A 300 -1.78 27.65 12.45
CA LEU A 300 -2.19 26.71 13.49
C LEU A 300 -3.27 25.75 12.98
N MET A 301 -2.98 24.46 12.99
CA MET A 301 -3.95 23.37 12.79
C MET A 301 -4.43 22.88 14.15
N THR A 302 -5.74 22.92 14.38
CA THR A 302 -6.35 22.42 15.61
C THR A 302 -7.20 21.19 15.31
N LEU A 303 -6.80 20.03 15.85
CA LEU A 303 -7.56 18.78 15.76
C LEU A 303 -8.77 18.86 16.68
N LYS A 304 -9.97 18.73 16.14
CA LYS A 304 -11.23 18.93 16.88
C LYS A 304 -11.96 17.64 17.19
N HIS A 305 -12.03 16.73 16.22
CA HIS A 305 -12.76 15.48 16.34
C HIS A 305 -11.84 14.30 16.00
N VAL A 306 -11.85 13.26 16.83
CA VAL A 306 -11.28 11.96 16.50
C VAL A 306 -12.36 11.18 15.76
N LEU A 307 -12.08 10.76 14.53
CA LEU A 307 -12.97 9.94 13.72
C LEU A 307 -12.65 8.45 13.85
N VAL A 308 -11.35 8.11 13.94
CA VAL A 308 -10.82 6.75 14.12
C VAL A 308 -9.62 6.81 15.05
N GLY A 309 -9.39 5.79 15.86
CA GLY A 309 -8.28 5.66 16.81
C GLY A 309 -8.73 5.50 18.28
N MET A 310 -10.04 5.67 18.53
CA MET A 310 -10.68 5.43 19.82
C MET A 310 -11.84 4.46 19.67
N GLU A 311 -12.19 3.74 20.75
CA GLU A 311 -13.36 2.84 20.73
C GLU A 311 -14.61 3.52 20.14
N PRO A 312 -15.37 2.83 19.28
CA PRO A 312 -15.21 1.41 18.88
C PRO A 312 -14.30 1.18 17.67
N LEU A 313 -13.57 2.17 17.18
CA LEU A 313 -12.73 2.13 15.98
C LEU A 313 -11.25 2.33 16.35
N ASP A 314 -10.73 1.45 17.20
CA ASP A 314 -9.34 1.46 17.66
C ASP A 314 -8.56 0.19 17.25
N ASN A 315 -7.26 0.19 17.46
CA ASN A 315 -6.36 -0.95 17.24
C ASN A 315 -6.49 -1.60 15.84
N GLY A 316 -6.78 -0.81 14.83
CA GLY A 316 -6.99 -1.29 13.48
C GLY A 316 -6.54 -0.29 12.42
N MET A 317 -6.86 -0.66 11.20
CA MET A 317 -6.51 0.11 10.03
C MET A 317 -7.74 0.64 9.29
N LEU A 318 -7.74 1.95 9.06
CA LEU A 318 -8.63 2.60 8.12
C LEU A 318 -8.07 2.46 6.70
N LYS A 319 -8.93 2.06 5.77
CA LYS A 319 -8.70 2.25 4.33
C LYS A 319 -9.41 3.52 3.90
N LYS A 320 -9.11 4.04 2.77
CA LYS A 320 -9.62 5.24 2.12
C LYS A 320 -10.86 5.88 2.79
N VAL A 321 -10.78 7.17 3.10
CA VAL A 321 -11.93 7.99 3.54
C VAL A 321 -12.52 8.69 2.32
N HIS A 322 -13.83 8.66 2.21
CA HIS A 322 -14.59 9.53 1.32
C HIS A 322 -15.38 10.55 2.15
N TYR A 323 -15.24 11.81 1.84
CA TYR A 323 -16.03 12.87 2.44
C TYR A 323 -17.02 13.47 1.44
N ASP A 324 -18.30 13.31 1.74
CA ASP A 324 -19.37 14.00 1.01
C ASP A 324 -19.64 15.38 1.66
N LYS A 325 -19.29 16.43 0.92
CA LYS A 325 -19.42 17.82 1.41
C LYS A 325 -20.85 18.33 1.42
N THR A 326 -21.77 17.69 0.69
CA THR A 326 -23.18 18.10 0.61
C THR A 326 -23.95 17.65 1.86
N GLU A 327 -23.79 16.39 2.24
CA GLU A 327 -24.44 15.79 3.40
C GLU A 327 -23.56 15.84 4.66
N ASP A 328 -22.31 16.32 4.56
CA ASP A 328 -21.31 16.40 5.63
C ASP A 328 -21.05 15.04 6.31
N VAL A 329 -20.81 14.00 5.47
CA VAL A 329 -20.66 12.59 5.86
C VAL A 329 -19.27 12.11 5.49
N PHE A 330 -18.59 11.46 6.45
CA PHE A 330 -17.40 10.65 6.21
C PHE A 330 -17.81 9.19 6.03
N THR A 331 -17.32 8.54 5.00
CA THR A 331 -17.54 7.10 4.77
C THR A 331 -16.20 6.42 4.52
N PHE A 332 -15.95 5.29 5.19
CA PHE A 332 -14.66 4.61 5.16
C PHE A 332 -14.82 3.12 5.48
N SER A 333 -13.78 2.35 5.20
CA SER A 333 -13.66 0.98 5.68
C SER A 333 -12.62 0.87 6.79
N PHE A 334 -12.89 -0.03 7.75
CA PHE A 334 -12.03 -0.28 8.88
C PHE A 334 -11.98 -1.77 9.19
N SER A 335 -10.79 -2.26 9.56
CA SER A 335 -10.54 -3.63 9.99
C SER A 335 -9.51 -3.67 11.11
N THR A 336 -9.41 -4.81 11.79
CA THR A 336 -8.35 -5.11 12.76
C THR A 336 -7.66 -6.41 12.40
N ALA A 337 -6.70 -6.87 13.18
CA ALA A 337 -6.09 -8.18 12.96
C ALA A 337 -7.09 -9.35 13.10
N THR A 338 -8.19 -9.17 13.83
CA THR A 338 -9.17 -10.23 14.14
C THR A 338 -10.58 -9.93 13.64
N SER A 339 -10.82 -8.72 13.11
CA SER A 339 -12.12 -8.31 12.57
C SER A 339 -12.01 -8.04 11.08
N PRO A 340 -12.83 -8.70 10.25
CA PRO A 340 -12.91 -8.41 8.83
C PRO A 340 -13.27 -6.94 8.56
N THR A 341 -13.04 -6.51 7.32
CA THR A 341 -13.38 -5.16 6.87
C THR A 341 -14.87 -4.88 7.02
N GLN A 342 -15.18 -3.75 7.64
CA GLN A 342 -16.54 -3.22 7.74
C GLN A 342 -16.60 -1.83 7.13
N LEU A 343 -17.76 -1.47 6.59
CA LEU A 343 -18.05 -0.12 6.11
C LEU A 343 -18.74 0.71 7.18
N TYR A 344 -18.25 1.91 7.37
CA TYR A 344 -18.76 2.86 8.37
C TYR A 344 -19.04 4.21 7.74
N SER A 345 -19.98 4.95 8.36
CA SER A 345 -20.13 6.40 8.14
C SER A 345 -20.20 7.15 9.47
N ILE A 346 -19.54 8.32 9.51
CA ILE A 346 -19.59 9.26 10.62
C ILE A 346 -20.17 10.57 10.12
N TYR A 347 -21.14 11.11 10.86
CA TYR A 347 -21.80 12.38 10.54
C TYR A 347 -22.30 13.11 11.80
N GLY A 348 -22.96 14.25 11.58
CA GLY A 348 -23.41 15.14 12.65
C GLY A 348 -22.33 16.14 13.07
N LYS A 349 -22.76 17.30 13.56
CA LYS A 349 -21.85 18.43 13.89
C LYS A 349 -20.76 18.08 14.92
N ARG A 350 -21.02 17.12 15.81
CA ARG A 350 -20.07 16.64 16.83
C ARG A 350 -19.35 15.36 16.43
N ARG A 351 -19.63 14.82 15.24
CA ARG A 351 -19.13 13.52 14.77
C ARG A 351 -19.49 12.37 15.70
N ASP A 352 -20.63 12.48 16.34
CA ASP A 352 -21.14 11.55 17.37
C ASP A 352 -22.13 10.50 16.80
N LYS A 353 -22.42 10.57 15.50
CA LYS A 353 -23.28 9.60 14.83
C LYS A 353 -22.43 8.66 14.00
N LEU A 354 -22.26 7.45 14.48
CA LEU A 354 -21.59 6.35 13.78
C LEU A 354 -22.64 5.36 13.26
N ILE A 355 -22.56 5.02 11.97
CA ILE A 355 -23.32 3.93 11.37
C ILE A 355 -22.34 2.88 10.84
N GLN A 356 -22.58 1.63 11.18
CA GLN A 356 -21.95 0.47 10.56
C GLN A 356 -22.91 -0.07 9.49
N HIS A 357 -22.44 -0.12 8.22
CA HIS A 357 -23.25 -0.55 7.08
C HIS A 357 -23.19 -2.05 6.82
N THR A 358 -22.11 -2.71 7.25
CA THR A 358 -21.86 -4.15 7.06
C THR A 358 -21.64 -4.83 8.40
N ASN A 359 -21.90 -6.12 8.48
CA ASN A 359 -21.64 -6.93 9.66
C ASN A 359 -20.98 -8.25 9.23
N GLU A 360 -19.83 -8.12 8.58
CA GLU A 360 -19.06 -9.26 8.09
C GLU A 360 -18.44 -10.04 9.25
N LYS A 361 -18.48 -11.36 9.15
CA LYS A 361 -17.94 -12.28 10.17
C LYS A 361 -17.23 -13.44 9.52
N ILE A 362 -16.25 -13.96 10.22
CA ILE A 362 -15.60 -15.23 9.87
C ILE A 362 -16.52 -16.36 10.32
N LEU A 363 -16.93 -17.21 9.38
CA LEU A 363 -17.87 -18.29 9.67
C LEU A 363 -17.12 -19.55 10.13
N GLY A 364 -17.63 -20.18 11.19
CA GLY A 364 -17.09 -21.45 11.71
C GLY A 364 -15.79 -21.32 12.51
N ILE A 365 -15.34 -20.11 12.82
CA ILE A 365 -14.19 -19.83 13.69
C ILE A 365 -14.64 -18.83 14.75
N ALA A 366 -14.52 -19.20 16.02
CA ALA A 366 -14.83 -18.28 17.11
C ALA A 366 -13.71 -17.21 17.24
N ASP A 367 -14.11 -15.98 17.58
CA ASP A 367 -13.19 -14.83 17.68
C ASP A 367 -12.04 -15.07 18.66
N GLU A 368 -12.27 -15.89 19.71
CA GLU A 368 -11.28 -16.26 20.71
C GLU A 368 -10.13 -17.13 20.17
N TYR A 369 -10.29 -17.73 18.98
CA TYR A 369 -9.23 -18.51 18.31
C TYR A 369 -8.34 -17.65 17.40
N LEU A 370 -8.74 -16.41 17.15
CA LEU A 370 -7.95 -15.49 16.33
C LEU A 370 -6.88 -14.78 17.17
N SER A 371 -5.71 -14.57 16.57
CA SER A 371 -4.58 -13.92 17.22
C SER A 371 -4.61 -12.41 16.98
N LYS A 372 -4.67 -11.62 18.07
CA LYS A 372 -4.61 -10.14 17.96
C LYS A 372 -3.22 -9.62 17.58
N GLY A 373 -2.20 -10.48 17.74
CA GLY A 373 -0.81 -10.04 17.69
C GLY A 373 -0.42 -9.23 18.93
N GLU A 374 0.76 -9.48 19.43
CA GLU A 374 1.36 -8.70 20.52
C GLU A 374 2.54 -7.87 20.02
N ASP A 375 2.87 -6.78 20.69
CA ASP A 375 4.08 -6.01 20.39
C ASP A 375 5.32 -6.88 20.64
N ALA A 376 6.13 -7.04 19.63
CA ALA A 376 7.39 -7.77 19.66
C ALA A 376 8.55 -6.89 19.11
N SER A 377 8.40 -5.57 19.24
CA SER A 377 9.44 -4.60 18.85
C SER A 377 10.74 -4.89 19.58
N PHE A 378 11.86 -4.64 18.93
CA PHE A 378 13.19 -4.93 19.46
C PHE A 378 14.21 -3.85 19.08
N ILE A 379 15.35 -3.88 19.74
CA ILE A 379 16.52 -3.08 19.36
C ILE A 379 17.41 -3.94 18.49
N SER A 380 17.75 -3.47 17.32
CA SER A 380 18.55 -4.17 16.33
C SER A 380 20.04 -4.14 16.66
N HIS A 381 20.87 -4.66 15.74
CA HIS A 381 22.31 -4.83 15.92
C HIS A 381 23.10 -3.52 16.06
N ASP A 382 22.52 -2.39 15.69
CA ASP A 382 23.10 -1.06 15.67
C ASP A 382 22.27 -0.02 16.46
N ASP A 383 21.57 -0.50 17.48
CA ASP A 383 20.71 0.30 18.38
C ASP A 383 19.44 0.89 17.73
N LEU A 384 19.13 0.52 16.47
CA LEU A 384 17.89 0.95 15.82
C LEU A 384 16.69 0.18 16.42
N ARG A 385 15.63 0.91 16.83
CA ARG A 385 14.37 0.29 17.22
C ARG A 385 13.63 -0.23 16.00
N VAL A 386 13.36 -1.52 15.94
CA VAL A 386 12.55 -2.17 14.92
C VAL A 386 11.18 -2.53 15.50
N SER A 387 10.12 -2.06 14.87
CA SER A 387 8.75 -2.40 15.24
C SER A 387 8.39 -3.78 14.68
N ALA A 388 7.75 -4.61 15.49
CA ALA A 388 7.36 -5.96 15.10
C ALA A 388 6.12 -6.43 15.84
N ARG A 389 5.40 -7.40 15.28
CA ARG A 389 4.30 -8.10 15.93
C ARG A 389 4.55 -9.61 15.95
N LEU A 390 4.17 -10.25 17.06
CA LEU A 390 4.17 -11.69 17.22
C LEU A 390 2.74 -12.19 17.35
N TYR A 391 2.33 -13.06 16.45
CA TYR A 391 1.03 -13.72 16.47
C TYR A 391 1.21 -15.14 16.96
N LEU A 392 0.61 -15.48 18.11
CA LEU A 392 0.66 -16.80 18.70
C LEU A 392 -0.68 -17.51 18.53
N PRO A 393 -0.68 -18.85 18.39
CA PRO A 393 -1.89 -19.65 18.45
C PRO A 393 -2.65 -19.40 19.76
N ALA A 394 -3.96 -19.25 19.68
CA ALA A 394 -4.80 -19.07 20.86
C ALA A 394 -4.70 -20.29 21.80
N LYS A 395 -4.68 -20.05 23.11
CA LYS A 395 -4.56 -21.12 24.11
C LYS A 395 -5.67 -22.16 24.01
N GLY A 396 -6.88 -21.75 23.62
CA GLY A 396 -8.05 -22.62 23.42
C GLY A 396 -7.88 -23.66 22.31
N LEU A 397 -6.90 -23.49 21.40
CA LEU A 397 -6.60 -24.46 20.35
C LEU A 397 -5.87 -25.72 20.87
N GLY A 398 -5.34 -25.69 22.11
CA GLY A 398 -4.76 -26.86 22.78
C GLY A 398 -3.35 -27.26 22.32
N PHE A 399 -2.67 -26.44 21.51
CA PHE A 399 -1.28 -26.67 21.14
C PHE A 399 -0.36 -26.59 22.36
N LYS A 400 0.62 -27.48 22.47
CA LYS A 400 1.53 -27.59 23.61
C LYS A 400 2.98 -27.39 23.20
N GLY A 401 3.79 -26.87 24.13
CA GLY A 401 5.23 -26.65 23.92
C GLY A 401 5.54 -25.43 23.07
N PRO A 402 6.83 -25.16 22.83
CA PRO A 402 7.28 -24.08 21.95
C PRO A 402 6.78 -24.29 20.52
N ARG A 403 6.28 -23.20 19.93
CA ARG A 403 5.67 -23.24 18.59
C ARG A 403 6.72 -23.09 17.50
N PRO A 404 6.65 -23.86 16.39
CA PRO A 404 7.44 -23.59 15.22
C PRO A 404 7.10 -22.20 14.66
N LEU A 405 8.10 -21.53 14.10
CA LEU A 405 8.03 -20.12 13.72
C LEU A 405 7.87 -19.96 12.22
N VAL A 406 6.91 -19.17 11.79
CA VAL A 406 6.88 -18.60 10.44
C VAL A 406 7.30 -17.13 10.53
N TYR A 407 8.32 -16.75 9.82
CA TYR A 407 8.86 -15.41 9.74
C TYR A 407 8.32 -14.75 8.47
N TYR A 408 7.40 -13.77 8.61
CA TYR A 408 6.73 -13.12 7.49
C TYR A 408 7.36 -11.77 7.18
N ILE A 409 7.76 -11.54 5.92
CA ILE A 409 8.41 -10.31 5.45
C ILE A 409 7.50 -9.61 4.42
N HIS A 410 7.13 -8.35 4.69
CA HIS A 410 6.31 -7.57 3.79
C HIS A 410 7.06 -7.09 2.53
N GLY A 411 6.31 -6.69 1.52
CA GLY A 411 6.83 -6.09 0.30
C GLY A 411 7.11 -4.59 0.41
N GLY A 412 7.67 -4.03 -0.64
CA GLY A 412 8.02 -2.62 -0.76
C GLY A 412 9.43 -2.46 -1.34
N PRO A 413 10.51 -2.15 -0.57
CA PRO A 413 10.66 -2.15 0.89
C PRO A 413 9.89 -1.04 1.63
N GLN A 414 9.60 0.07 0.97
CA GLN A 414 8.84 1.19 1.53
C GLN A 414 7.36 0.80 1.68
N GLY A 415 7.09 0.00 2.68
CA GLY A 415 5.78 -0.51 3.07
C GLY A 415 5.72 -0.77 4.56
N GLN A 416 4.62 -1.30 5.04
CA GLN A 416 4.45 -1.69 6.44
C GLN A 416 3.41 -2.80 6.55
N GLU A 417 3.70 -3.84 7.32
CA GLU A 417 2.66 -4.77 7.72
C GLU A 417 1.89 -4.21 8.91
N ARG A 418 0.57 -4.14 8.77
CA ARG A 418 -0.35 -3.51 9.71
C ARG A 418 -1.47 -4.48 10.08
N PRO A 419 -2.18 -4.30 11.22
CA PRO A 419 -3.29 -5.17 11.64
C PRO A 419 -4.54 -4.94 10.77
N ASP A 420 -4.48 -5.40 9.51
CA ASP A 420 -5.46 -5.17 8.46
C ASP A 420 -5.97 -6.47 7.85
N PHE A 421 -7.17 -6.90 8.22
CA PHE A 421 -7.78 -8.13 7.72
C PHE A 421 -8.18 -8.04 6.22
N ALA A 422 -8.04 -6.87 5.59
CA ALA A 422 -8.52 -6.66 4.23
C ALA A 422 -7.80 -7.49 3.17
N TRP A 423 -6.47 -7.70 3.34
CA TRP A 423 -5.64 -8.18 2.26
C TRP A 423 -5.06 -9.56 2.53
N PHE A 424 -3.94 -9.87 1.84
CA PHE A 424 -3.34 -11.20 1.81
C PHE A 424 -2.77 -11.63 3.16
N SER A 425 -2.05 -10.76 3.86
CA SER A 425 -1.17 -11.13 4.97
C SER A 425 -1.91 -11.58 6.24
N ILE A 426 -2.79 -10.75 6.77
CA ILE A 426 -3.46 -11.09 8.04
C ILE A 426 -4.33 -12.35 7.96
N PRO A 427 -5.14 -12.59 6.90
CA PRO A 427 -5.82 -13.87 6.78
C PRO A 427 -4.87 -15.09 6.70
N LEU A 428 -3.72 -14.97 6.01
CA LEU A 428 -2.69 -16.02 6.01
C LEU A 428 -2.10 -16.21 7.42
N ILE A 429 -1.75 -15.12 8.10
CA ILE A 429 -1.21 -15.16 9.48
C ILE A 429 -2.20 -15.85 10.42
N GLN A 430 -3.49 -15.48 10.36
CA GLN A 430 -4.54 -16.14 11.14
C GLN A 430 -4.64 -17.62 10.81
N PHE A 431 -4.59 -17.99 9.52
CA PHE A 431 -4.62 -19.39 9.11
C PHE A 431 -3.44 -20.19 9.67
N LEU A 432 -2.25 -19.63 9.62
CA LEU A 432 -1.03 -20.26 10.16
C LEU A 432 -1.14 -20.41 11.70
N THR A 433 -1.65 -19.41 12.42
CA THR A 433 -1.84 -19.54 13.88
C THR A 433 -2.88 -20.61 14.24
N LEU A 434 -3.96 -20.73 13.47
CA LEU A 434 -4.96 -21.81 13.60
C LEU A 434 -4.38 -23.20 13.31
N ARG A 435 -3.31 -23.28 12.53
CA ARG A 435 -2.56 -24.51 12.21
C ARG A 435 -1.40 -24.78 13.19
N GLY A 436 -1.24 -23.93 14.23
CA GLY A 436 -0.29 -24.14 15.32
C GLY A 436 1.06 -23.47 15.15
N PHE A 437 1.27 -22.65 14.16
CA PHE A 437 2.48 -21.84 14.00
C PHE A 437 2.42 -20.56 14.81
N ALA A 438 3.56 -20.14 15.38
CA ALA A 438 3.77 -18.73 15.71
C ALA A 438 4.15 -17.97 14.45
N VAL A 439 3.69 -16.74 14.28
CA VAL A 439 4.06 -15.90 13.13
C VAL A 439 4.67 -14.60 13.64
N PHE A 440 5.91 -14.32 13.23
CA PHE A 440 6.60 -13.08 13.56
C PHE A 440 6.65 -12.17 12.33
N VAL A 441 6.31 -10.89 12.53
CA VAL A 441 6.10 -9.92 11.47
C VAL A 441 6.83 -8.62 11.82
N PRO A 442 8.09 -8.45 11.39
CA PRO A 442 8.84 -7.22 11.62
C PRO A 442 8.60 -6.19 10.51
N ASN A 443 8.66 -4.92 10.88
CA ASN A 443 8.78 -3.78 9.99
C ASN A 443 10.20 -3.23 10.12
N VAL A 444 11.16 -3.89 9.46
CA VAL A 444 12.59 -3.52 9.53
C VAL A 444 12.87 -2.17 8.88
N ARG A 445 14.11 -1.66 9.03
CA ARG A 445 14.55 -0.43 8.33
C ARG A 445 14.15 -0.46 6.85
N GLY A 446 13.74 0.68 6.32
CA GLY A 446 13.13 0.79 5.00
C GLY A 446 11.60 0.80 5.02
N SER A 447 10.96 0.27 6.09
CA SER A 447 9.51 0.34 6.25
C SER A 447 9.03 1.78 6.45
N THR A 448 7.81 2.08 6.02
CA THR A 448 7.10 3.34 6.31
C THR A 448 6.45 3.30 7.70
N GLY A 449 6.03 4.45 8.22
CA GLY A 449 5.35 4.55 9.50
C GLY A 449 6.23 4.96 10.68
N TYR A 450 7.53 5.19 10.45
CA TYR A 450 8.52 5.46 11.51
C TYR A 450 9.41 6.66 11.22
N GLY A 451 9.04 7.47 10.24
CA GLY A 451 9.76 8.65 9.80
C GLY A 451 10.60 8.44 8.53
N LEU A 452 10.98 9.57 7.90
CA LEU A 452 11.70 9.55 6.63
C LEU A 452 13.07 8.90 6.74
N SER A 453 13.82 9.19 7.79
CA SER A 453 15.16 8.60 8.01
C SER A 453 15.10 7.07 8.07
N TYR A 454 14.09 6.52 8.77
CA TYR A 454 13.87 5.09 8.85
C TYR A 454 13.58 4.47 7.47
N THR A 455 12.72 5.11 6.69
CA THR A 455 12.35 4.65 5.35
C THR A 455 13.53 4.70 4.38
N LYS A 456 14.41 5.70 4.51
CA LYS A 456 15.58 5.89 3.63
C LYS A 456 16.73 4.92 3.87
N HIS A 457 16.74 4.19 4.99
CA HIS A 457 17.86 3.28 5.32
C HIS A 457 18.11 2.16 4.30
N VAL A 458 17.19 1.89 3.40
CA VAL A 458 17.33 0.85 2.35
C VAL A 458 17.72 1.39 0.99
N ASP A 459 17.73 2.71 0.80
CA ASP A 459 18.14 3.28 -0.47
C ASP A 459 19.60 2.90 -0.74
N ARG A 460 19.85 2.25 -1.91
CA ARG A 460 21.14 1.70 -2.31
C ARG A 460 21.77 0.73 -1.28
N ASP A 461 20.94 0.05 -0.48
CA ASP A 461 21.39 -0.95 0.50
C ASP A 461 20.44 -2.16 0.65
N TRP A 462 19.67 -2.47 -0.37
CA TRP A 462 18.82 -3.67 -0.38
C TRP A 462 19.64 -4.92 -0.03
N GLY A 463 19.16 -5.74 0.91
CA GLY A 463 19.85 -6.95 1.38
C GLY A 463 21.11 -6.68 2.21
N GLY A 464 21.32 -5.44 2.64
CA GLY A 464 22.41 -5.02 3.50
C GLY A 464 22.03 -4.99 4.98
N GLN A 465 21.91 -3.79 5.53
CA GLN A 465 21.58 -3.60 6.95
C GLN A 465 20.15 -4.08 7.29
N ASP A 466 19.21 -3.95 6.38
CA ASP A 466 17.85 -4.49 6.50
C ASP A 466 17.85 -6.01 6.70
N ARG A 467 18.67 -6.75 5.96
CA ARG A 467 18.87 -8.19 6.16
C ARG A 467 19.41 -8.50 7.55
N LEU A 468 20.35 -7.69 8.04
CA LEU A 468 20.94 -7.88 9.38
C LEU A 468 19.93 -7.64 10.51
N ASP A 469 18.91 -6.81 10.32
CA ASP A 469 17.78 -6.69 11.27
C ASP A 469 17.05 -8.03 11.42
N HIS A 470 16.78 -8.73 10.30
CA HIS A 470 16.14 -10.06 10.32
C HIS A 470 17.01 -11.11 11.02
N VAL A 471 18.31 -11.14 10.72
CA VAL A 471 19.26 -12.06 11.35
C VAL A 471 19.38 -11.80 12.85
N HIS A 472 19.42 -10.53 13.26
CA HIS A 472 19.44 -10.15 14.67
C HIS A 472 18.15 -10.57 15.38
N ALA A 473 17.00 -10.34 14.78
CA ALA A 473 15.71 -10.79 15.32
C ALA A 473 15.71 -12.29 15.58
N MET A 474 16.12 -13.10 14.61
CA MET A 474 16.17 -14.56 14.75
C MET A 474 17.16 -15.03 15.80
N THR A 475 18.39 -14.52 15.78
CA THR A 475 19.50 -15.04 16.59
C THR A 475 19.59 -14.46 17.98
N LYS A 476 19.10 -13.25 18.23
CA LYS A 476 19.27 -12.53 19.49
C LYS A 476 17.98 -12.20 20.23
N VAL A 477 16.85 -12.16 19.52
CA VAL A 477 15.53 -11.80 20.10
C VAL A 477 14.65 -13.03 20.22
N LEU A 478 14.25 -13.62 19.11
CA LEU A 478 13.28 -14.73 19.08
C LEU A 478 13.83 -16.01 19.69
N SER A 479 15.13 -16.24 19.60
CA SER A 479 15.81 -17.38 20.25
C SER A 479 15.73 -17.38 21.78
N LYS A 480 15.38 -16.24 22.40
CA LYS A 480 15.19 -16.11 23.86
C LYS A 480 13.75 -16.30 24.29
N ASP A 481 12.80 -16.27 23.39
CA ASP A 481 11.38 -16.48 23.71
C ASP A 481 11.08 -17.98 23.84
N LYS A 482 10.85 -18.42 25.06
CA LYS A 482 10.60 -19.85 25.38
C LYS A 482 9.31 -20.39 24.76
N ARG A 483 8.45 -19.54 24.22
CA ARG A 483 7.21 -19.93 23.51
C ARG A 483 7.48 -20.36 22.08
N LEU A 484 8.66 -20.04 21.54
CA LEU A 484 9.07 -20.28 20.15
C LEU A 484 10.12 -21.38 20.06
N ASP A 485 10.02 -22.17 18.99
CA ASP A 485 11.06 -23.10 18.59
C ASP A 485 11.68 -22.59 17.29
N VAL A 486 12.70 -21.75 17.40
CA VAL A 486 13.41 -21.17 16.26
C VAL A 486 14.23 -22.19 15.46
N SER A 487 14.47 -23.40 16.02
CA SER A 487 15.10 -24.50 15.26
C SER A 487 14.17 -25.09 14.20
N ARG A 488 12.87 -24.83 14.32
CA ARG A 488 11.82 -25.13 13.34
C ARG A 488 11.24 -23.84 12.80
N ALA A 489 12.04 -23.08 12.03
CA ALA A 489 11.62 -21.81 11.45
C ALA A 489 11.52 -21.91 9.93
N ALA A 490 10.50 -21.26 9.37
CA ALA A 490 10.36 -20.97 7.95
C ALA A 490 10.31 -19.47 7.70
N VAL A 491 10.75 -19.04 6.54
CA VAL A 491 10.65 -17.65 6.07
C VAL A 491 9.74 -17.56 4.85
N VAL A 492 8.89 -16.54 4.83
CA VAL A 492 8.00 -16.22 3.70
C VAL A 492 7.91 -14.72 3.49
N GLY A 493 7.92 -14.30 2.25
CA GLY A 493 7.75 -12.89 1.92
C GLY A 493 7.22 -12.68 0.52
N ARG A 494 6.69 -11.46 0.29
CA ARG A 494 6.08 -11.06 -0.97
C ARG A 494 6.85 -9.90 -1.60
N SER A 495 7.05 -9.93 -2.93
CA SER A 495 7.73 -8.84 -3.66
C SER A 495 9.14 -8.60 -3.09
N TYR A 496 9.44 -7.41 -2.58
CA TYR A 496 10.67 -7.19 -1.82
C TYR A 496 10.86 -8.19 -0.66
N GLY A 497 9.79 -8.59 0.04
CA GLY A 497 9.85 -9.66 1.06
C GLY A 497 10.24 -11.01 0.48
N GLY A 498 9.83 -11.30 -0.76
CA GLY A 498 10.28 -12.48 -1.53
C GLY A 498 11.78 -12.41 -1.83
N TYR A 499 12.26 -11.28 -2.34
CA TYR A 499 13.68 -10.99 -2.51
C TYR A 499 14.45 -11.23 -1.20
N MET A 500 13.98 -10.66 -0.09
CA MET A 500 14.63 -10.82 1.21
C MET A 500 14.59 -12.28 1.71
N THR A 501 13.49 -13.00 1.42
CA THR A 501 13.39 -14.45 1.69
C THR A 501 14.50 -15.22 0.97
N LEU A 502 14.72 -14.93 -0.31
CA LEU A 502 15.80 -15.54 -1.10
C LEU A 502 17.19 -15.16 -0.58
N MET A 503 17.41 -13.87 -0.22
CA MET A 503 18.67 -13.42 0.38
C MET A 503 18.97 -14.13 1.70
N LEU A 504 17.96 -14.27 2.56
CA LEU A 504 18.11 -14.98 3.85
C LEU A 504 18.34 -16.48 3.65
N ALA A 505 17.66 -17.11 2.69
CA ALA A 505 17.87 -18.52 2.38
C ALA A 505 19.27 -18.81 1.82
N GLY A 506 19.84 -17.87 1.04
CA GLY A 506 21.17 -18.00 0.45
C GLY A 506 22.32 -17.61 1.38
N LEU A 507 22.17 -16.55 2.19
CA LEU A 507 23.25 -16.04 3.05
C LEU A 507 23.20 -16.57 4.49
N HIS A 508 22.03 -17.07 4.95
CA HIS A 508 21.82 -17.58 6.32
C HIS A 508 21.01 -18.88 6.28
N PRO A 509 21.44 -19.89 5.49
CA PRO A 509 20.68 -21.13 5.30
C PRO A 509 20.47 -21.92 6.59
N GLU A 510 21.32 -21.74 7.59
CA GLU A 510 21.24 -22.41 8.89
C GLU A 510 20.02 -21.98 9.73
N LEU A 511 19.42 -20.84 9.42
CA LEU A 511 18.28 -20.31 10.18
C LEU A 511 16.94 -20.93 9.74
N TRP A 512 16.86 -21.52 8.55
CA TRP A 512 15.60 -21.88 7.92
C TRP A 512 15.46 -23.36 7.63
N LYS A 513 14.30 -23.94 7.94
CA LYS A 513 13.90 -25.32 7.58
C LYS A 513 13.05 -25.37 6.32
N ALA A 514 12.44 -24.26 5.95
CA ALA A 514 11.69 -24.09 4.71
C ALA A 514 11.65 -22.61 4.32
N SER A 515 11.49 -22.30 3.05
CA SER A 515 11.32 -20.94 2.55
C SER A 515 10.19 -20.86 1.53
N CYS A 516 9.49 -19.74 1.49
CA CYS A 516 8.46 -19.48 0.50
C CYS A 516 8.67 -18.11 -0.13
N ASP A 517 9.11 -18.10 -1.37
CA ASP A 517 9.23 -16.91 -2.18
C ASP A 517 7.93 -16.61 -2.91
N MET A 518 7.41 -15.39 -2.78
CA MET A 518 6.23 -14.91 -3.51
C MET A 518 6.61 -13.66 -4.31
N PHE A 519 6.63 -13.77 -5.62
CA PHE A 519 6.87 -12.63 -6.54
C PHE A 519 8.20 -11.89 -6.27
N GLY A 520 9.22 -12.57 -5.75
CA GLY A 520 10.50 -11.95 -5.40
C GLY A 520 11.43 -11.83 -6.61
N PRO A 521 12.06 -10.68 -6.86
CA PRO A 521 13.16 -10.60 -7.83
C PRO A 521 14.35 -11.42 -7.32
N TYR A 522 14.85 -12.33 -8.18
CA TYR A 522 16.00 -13.17 -7.82
C TYR A 522 17.32 -12.67 -8.38
N ASP A 523 17.28 -11.89 -9.45
CA ASP A 523 18.43 -11.24 -10.08
C ASP A 523 18.12 -9.75 -10.29
N LEU A 524 18.78 -8.87 -9.54
CA LEU A 524 18.51 -7.42 -9.60
C LEU A 524 18.92 -6.79 -10.94
N LEU A 525 19.80 -7.44 -11.71
CA LEU A 525 20.15 -6.99 -13.06
C LEU A 525 18.99 -7.24 -14.02
N THR A 526 18.50 -8.49 -14.11
CA THR A 526 17.35 -8.82 -14.96
C THR A 526 16.07 -8.13 -14.50
N PHE A 527 15.87 -8.00 -13.19
CA PHE A 527 14.77 -7.21 -12.63
C PHE A 527 14.80 -5.77 -13.13
N SER A 528 15.95 -5.09 -13.06
CA SER A 528 16.12 -3.70 -13.53
C SER A 528 15.82 -3.53 -15.03
N GLU A 529 16.07 -4.58 -15.83
CA GLU A 529 15.72 -4.60 -17.24
C GLU A 529 14.23 -4.80 -17.51
N ARG A 530 13.59 -5.68 -16.72
CA ARG A 530 12.23 -6.21 -16.93
C ARG A 530 11.11 -5.37 -16.30
N ILE A 531 11.42 -4.52 -15.31
CA ILE A 531 10.42 -3.62 -14.70
C ILE A 531 9.81 -2.66 -15.71
N PRO A 532 8.60 -2.10 -15.44
CA PRO A 532 7.98 -1.12 -16.31
C PRO A 532 8.90 0.05 -16.66
N ALA A 533 8.87 0.51 -17.90
CA ALA A 533 9.77 1.58 -18.39
C ALA A 533 9.70 2.84 -17.51
N THR A 534 8.51 3.21 -17.05
CA THR A 534 8.27 4.38 -16.20
C THR A 534 8.84 4.26 -14.78
N TRP A 535 9.22 3.05 -14.34
CA TRP A 535 9.84 2.83 -13.04
C TRP A 535 11.36 2.92 -13.06
N LYS A 536 11.98 2.71 -14.23
CA LYS A 536 13.44 2.70 -14.37
C LYS A 536 14.13 3.97 -13.87
N PRO A 537 13.64 5.20 -14.12
CA PRO A 537 14.26 6.41 -13.60
C PRO A 537 14.35 6.43 -12.07
N TYR A 538 13.29 6.02 -11.37
CA TYR A 538 13.26 5.90 -9.91
C TYR A 538 14.27 4.85 -9.41
N PHE A 539 14.26 3.64 -9.98
CA PHE A 539 15.13 2.56 -9.53
C PHE A 539 16.61 2.82 -9.80
N LYS A 540 16.97 3.52 -10.88
CA LYS A 540 18.34 3.97 -11.13
C LYS A 540 18.90 4.85 -10.00
N ILE A 541 18.04 5.62 -9.33
CA ILE A 541 18.46 6.47 -8.20
C ILE A 541 18.41 5.68 -6.89
N ALA A 542 17.30 5.02 -6.60
CA ALA A 542 17.01 4.40 -5.31
C ALA A 542 17.74 3.07 -5.08
N LEU A 543 17.96 2.29 -6.14
CA LEU A 543 18.60 0.97 -6.07
C LEU A 543 20.02 1.00 -6.67
N GLY A 544 20.14 1.36 -7.94
CA GLY A 544 21.37 1.42 -8.69
C GLY A 544 21.14 1.43 -10.19
N ASP A 545 22.08 2.02 -10.93
CA ASP A 545 22.04 2.09 -12.39
C ASP A 545 22.93 0.98 -13.00
N PRO A 546 22.35 -0.10 -13.59
CA PRO A 546 23.16 -1.20 -14.11
C PRO A 546 24.11 -0.80 -15.26
N GLU A 547 23.94 0.40 -15.84
CA GLU A 547 24.86 0.94 -16.86
C GLU A 547 26.16 1.48 -16.24
N LYS A 548 26.21 1.69 -14.92
CA LYS A 548 27.40 2.14 -14.20
C LYS A 548 28.15 0.94 -13.61
N PRO A 549 29.46 0.79 -13.88
CA PRO A 549 30.22 -0.39 -13.42
C PRO A 549 30.10 -0.67 -11.91
N GLN A 550 30.18 0.36 -11.07
CA GLN A 550 30.09 0.21 -9.62
C GLN A 550 28.70 -0.26 -9.17
N ASP A 551 27.62 0.27 -9.79
CA ASP A 551 26.26 -0.13 -9.48
C ASP A 551 25.98 -1.53 -10.02
N TYR A 552 26.56 -1.91 -11.16
CA TYR A 552 26.46 -3.27 -11.71
C TYR A 552 27.03 -4.32 -10.74
N GLU A 553 28.24 -4.10 -10.23
CA GLU A 553 28.87 -4.98 -9.24
C GLU A 553 28.02 -5.08 -7.95
N PHE A 554 27.51 -3.95 -7.47
CA PHE A 554 26.60 -3.89 -6.32
C PHE A 554 25.33 -4.70 -6.56
N LEU A 555 24.64 -4.49 -7.69
CA LEU A 555 23.41 -5.22 -8.03
C LEU A 555 23.66 -6.73 -8.15
N MET A 556 24.78 -7.13 -8.72
CA MET A 556 25.18 -8.53 -8.81
C MET A 556 25.42 -9.15 -7.42
N GLU A 557 26.19 -8.47 -6.55
CA GLU A 557 26.47 -8.94 -5.19
C GLU A 557 25.18 -9.08 -4.37
N ARG A 558 24.23 -8.13 -4.53
CA ARG A 558 22.95 -8.10 -3.81
C ARG A 558 21.85 -8.90 -4.47
N SER A 559 22.13 -9.60 -5.58
CA SER A 559 21.18 -10.52 -6.21
C SER A 559 21.17 -11.87 -5.50
N PRO A 560 19.99 -12.40 -5.11
CA PRO A 560 19.85 -13.76 -4.58
C PRO A 560 20.51 -14.81 -5.47
N LYS A 561 20.50 -14.61 -6.78
CA LYS A 561 21.15 -15.46 -7.79
C LYS A 561 22.60 -15.80 -7.44
N THR A 562 23.35 -14.83 -6.94
CA THR A 562 24.77 -15.03 -6.56
C THR A 562 24.93 -16.04 -5.40
N HIS A 563 23.87 -16.26 -4.63
CA HIS A 563 23.90 -17.07 -3.40
C HIS A 563 23.08 -18.37 -3.51
N LEU A 564 22.54 -18.72 -4.69
CA LEU A 564 21.68 -19.90 -4.89
C LEU A 564 22.31 -21.21 -4.42
N HIS A 565 23.61 -21.40 -4.67
CA HIS A 565 24.35 -22.60 -4.31
C HIS A 565 24.34 -22.90 -2.80
N ASN A 566 24.19 -21.88 -1.96
CA ASN A 566 24.11 -22.02 -0.50
C ASN A 566 22.72 -22.40 0.01
N MET A 567 21.66 -22.21 -0.78
CA MET A 567 20.29 -22.49 -0.36
C MET A 567 20.13 -23.97 -0.06
N ALA A 568 19.87 -24.32 1.22
CA ALA A 568 19.78 -25.69 1.69
C ALA A 568 18.35 -26.14 1.99
N ALA A 569 17.49 -25.21 2.42
CA ALA A 569 16.11 -25.52 2.78
C ALA A 569 15.22 -25.72 1.54
N PRO A 570 14.24 -26.64 1.58
CA PRO A 570 13.21 -26.72 0.56
C PRO A 570 12.49 -25.38 0.34
N MET A 571 12.12 -25.12 -0.91
CA MET A 571 11.52 -23.84 -1.31
C MET A 571 10.19 -24.01 -2.02
N LEU A 572 9.19 -23.21 -1.64
CA LEU A 572 7.97 -22.99 -2.40
C LEU A 572 8.08 -21.65 -3.12
N VAL A 573 7.95 -21.64 -4.44
CA VAL A 573 7.95 -20.43 -5.27
C VAL A 573 6.53 -20.18 -5.78
N ILE A 574 5.99 -18.98 -5.55
CA ILE A 574 4.64 -18.59 -5.95
C ILE A 574 4.71 -17.37 -6.86
N GLN A 575 4.00 -17.42 -8.00
CA GLN A 575 4.05 -16.38 -9.02
C GLN A 575 2.70 -16.17 -9.71
N GLY A 576 2.35 -14.94 -10.03
CA GLY A 576 1.29 -14.60 -10.97
C GLY A 576 1.82 -14.49 -12.40
N ARG A 577 1.14 -15.10 -13.36
CA ARG A 577 1.56 -15.11 -14.76
C ARG A 577 1.61 -13.72 -15.38
N ASN A 578 0.67 -12.87 -14.98
CA ASN A 578 0.49 -11.54 -15.57
C ASN A 578 1.19 -10.41 -14.80
N ASP A 579 2.07 -10.76 -13.84
CA ASP A 579 2.79 -9.80 -13.00
C ASP A 579 3.70 -8.89 -13.83
N PRO A 580 3.43 -7.57 -13.91
CA PRO A 580 4.26 -6.65 -14.67
C PRO A 580 5.39 -6.04 -13.84
N ARG A 581 5.40 -6.25 -12.52
CA ARG A 581 6.37 -5.66 -11.57
C ARG A 581 7.58 -6.56 -11.39
N VAL A 582 7.30 -7.84 -11.07
CA VAL A 582 8.28 -8.92 -11.04
C VAL A 582 7.77 -9.98 -12.01
N VAL A 583 8.23 -9.93 -13.23
CA VAL A 583 7.69 -10.79 -14.30
C VAL A 583 7.90 -12.28 -14.01
N ALA A 584 6.99 -13.13 -14.48
CA ALA A 584 7.03 -14.56 -14.23
C ALA A 584 8.37 -15.21 -14.59
N ALA A 585 9.11 -14.66 -15.55
CA ALA A 585 10.43 -15.10 -15.93
C ALA A 585 11.45 -15.04 -14.77
N GLU A 586 11.33 -14.12 -13.80
CA GLU A 586 12.21 -14.09 -12.61
C GLU A 586 12.06 -15.38 -11.79
N SER A 587 10.82 -15.81 -11.53
CA SER A 587 10.55 -17.06 -10.78
C SER A 587 10.87 -18.30 -11.61
N GLU A 588 10.63 -18.30 -12.93
CA GLU A 588 10.96 -19.42 -13.81
C GLU A 588 12.48 -19.63 -13.93
N ASP A 589 13.25 -18.56 -14.05
CA ASP A 589 14.71 -18.59 -14.09
C ASP A 589 15.27 -19.10 -12.75
N LEU A 590 14.79 -18.57 -11.61
CA LEU A 590 15.13 -19.05 -10.26
C LEU A 590 14.91 -20.56 -10.13
N VAL A 591 13.73 -21.03 -10.51
CA VAL A 591 13.35 -22.46 -10.40
C VAL A 591 14.22 -23.34 -11.28
N ASN A 592 14.55 -22.91 -12.50
CA ASN A 592 15.40 -23.64 -13.42
C ASN A 592 16.83 -23.79 -12.87
N GLU A 593 17.39 -22.71 -12.32
CA GLU A 593 18.74 -22.75 -11.74
C GLU A 593 18.77 -23.63 -10.47
N LEU A 594 17.81 -23.53 -9.56
CA LEU A 594 17.74 -24.37 -8.36
C LEU A 594 17.56 -25.84 -8.70
N ARG A 595 16.75 -26.18 -9.72
CA ARG A 595 16.59 -27.57 -10.20
C ARG A 595 17.89 -28.11 -10.79
N ALA A 596 18.62 -27.29 -11.54
CA ALA A 596 19.92 -27.70 -12.09
C ALA A 596 20.94 -28.04 -11.00
N GLU A 597 20.83 -27.38 -9.83
CA GLU A 597 21.63 -27.69 -8.64
C GLU A 597 21.06 -28.82 -7.77
N GLY A 598 19.96 -29.45 -8.19
CA GLY A 598 19.33 -30.58 -7.46
C GLY A 598 18.62 -30.16 -6.17
N LYS A 599 18.22 -28.89 -6.01
CA LYS A 599 17.52 -28.40 -4.83
C LYS A 599 16.05 -28.87 -4.82
N GLU A 600 15.51 -29.13 -3.63
CA GLU A 600 14.10 -29.47 -3.43
C GLU A 600 13.24 -28.21 -3.51
N LEU A 601 12.30 -28.17 -4.46
CA LEU A 601 11.41 -27.03 -4.62
C LEU A 601 10.06 -27.40 -5.25
N GLU A 602 9.05 -26.57 -4.95
CA GLU A 602 7.73 -26.59 -5.54
C GLU A 602 7.46 -25.23 -6.22
N LEU A 603 6.84 -25.25 -7.41
CA LEU A 603 6.45 -24.04 -8.14
C LEU A 603 4.93 -23.98 -8.29
N LEU A 604 4.33 -22.86 -7.90
CA LEU A 604 2.91 -22.58 -8.03
C LEU A 604 2.71 -21.29 -8.84
N ILE A 605 2.31 -21.44 -10.10
CA ILE A 605 1.94 -20.31 -10.96
C ILE A 605 0.43 -20.19 -11.02
N PHE A 606 -0.08 -18.96 -10.87
CA PHE A 606 -1.46 -18.59 -11.11
C PHE A 606 -1.56 -17.89 -12.45
N GLU A 607 -2.19 -18.55 -13.44
CA GLU A 607 -2.22 -18.08 -14.83
C GLU A 607 -3.06 -16.81 -15.05
N ASP A 608 -3.90 -16.47 -14.09
CA ASP A 608 -4.88 -15.39 -14.13
C ASP A 608 -4.74 -14.39 -12.97
N GLU A 609 -3.52 -14.30 -12.40
CA GLU A 609 -3.15 -13.32 -11.36
C GLU A 609 -1.93 -12.50 -11.79
N GLY A 610 -1.80 -11.31 -11.20
CA GLY A 610 -0.66 -10.41 -11.34
C GLY A 610 0.26 -10.42 -10.12
N HIS A 611 0.61 -9.19 -9.64
CA HIS A 611 1.48 -9.01 -8.47
C HIS A 611 0.76 -9.21 -7.11
N ASP A 612 -0.36 -9.89 -7.11
CA ASP A 612 -1.10 -10.32 -5.91
C ASP A 612 -1.95 -11.56 -6.24
N VAL A 613 -2.43 -12.27 -5.21
CA VAL A 613 -3.37 -13.37 -5.35
C VAL A 613 -4.73 -12.87 -4.84
N LEU A 614 -5.61 -12.44 -5.74
CA LEU A 614 -6.86 -11.76 -5.43
C LEU A 614 -8.09 -12.64 -5.58
N LYS A 615 -8.11 -13.52 -6.59
CA LYS A 615 -9.26 -14.39 -6.85
C LYS A 615 -9.46 -15.39 -5.72
N TYR A 616 -10.70 -15.59 -5.31
CA TYR A 616 -11.04 -16.42 -4.16
C TYR A 616 -10.44 -17.83 -4.24
N GLU A 617 -10.62 -18.51 -5.37
CA GLU A 617 -10.14 -19.89 -5.55
C GLU A 617 -8.60 -19.97 -5.53
N ASN A 618 -7.93 -19.02 -6.17
CA ASN A 618 -6.48 -18.90 -6.18
C ASN A 618 -5.94 -18.64 -4.76
N ARG A 619 -6.60 -17.78 -4.00
CA ARG A 619 -6.21 -17.45 -2.63
C ARG A 619 -6.38 -18.66 -1.70
N VAL A 620 -7.48 -19.41 -1.81
CA VAL A 620 -7.68 -20.67 -1.07
C VAL A 620 -6.56 -21.67 -1.39
N ARG A 621 -6.24 -21.85 -2.67
CA ARG A 621 -5.16 -22.74 -3.12
C ARG A 621 -3.80 -22.26 -2.61
N CYS A 622 -3.52 -20.97 -2.69
CA CYS A 622 -2.28 -20.35 -2.24
C CYS A 622 -2.05 -20.55 -0.73
N TYR A 623 -3.04 -20.23 0.09
CA TYR A 623 -2.92 -20.35 1.55
C TYR A 623 -2.75 -21.78 2.01
N ASN A 624 -3.49 -22.73 1.40
CA ASN A 624 -3.30 -24.16 1.68
C ASN A 624 -1.91 -24.63 1.28
N ALA A 625 -1.42 -24.24 0.08
CA ALA A 625 -0.08 -24.61 -0.37
C ALA A 625 1.01 -24.14 0.60
N ILE A 626 0.94 -22.88 1.06
CA ILE A 626 1.90 -22.34 2.04
C ILE A 626 1.81 -23.10 3.37
N ALA A 627 0.60 -23.27 3.92
CA ALA A 627 0.42 -23.90 5.23
C ALA A 627 0.80 -25.38 5.22
N ASP A 628 0.47 -26.12 4.16
CA ASP A 628 0.79 -27.54 4.04
C ASP A 628 2.29 -27.75 3.77
N PHE A 629 2.92 -26.88 2.97
CA PHE A 629 4.36 -26.88 2.75
C PHE A 629 5.10 -26.66 4.08
N PHE A 630 4.72 -25.65 4.88
CA PHE A 630 5.36 -25.44 6.17
C PHE A 630 5.06 -26.56 7.17
N ALA A 631 3.84 -27.13 7.17
CA ALA A 631 3.52 -28.26 8.03
C ALA A 631 4.39 -29.50 7.73
N LYS A 632 4.70 -29.75 6.46
CA LYS A 632 5.58 -30.85 6.03
C LYS A 632 6.97 -30.77 6.66
N TYR A 633 7.55 -29.56 6.76
CA TYR A 633 8.94 -29.39 7.20
C TYR A 633 9.09 -28.94 8.66
N LEU A 634 8.08 -28.27 9.23
CA LEU A 634 8.15 -27.73 10.60
C LEU A 634 7.38 -28.55 11.63
N ASN A 635 6.43 -29.37 11.21
CA ASN A 635 5.61 -30.23 12.09
C ASN A 635 5.01 -29.45 13.29
N PRO A 636 3.99 -28.63 13.08
CA PRO A 636 3.41 -27.71 14.08
C PRO A 636 2.65 -28.39 15.23
#